data_f4b3c70a04b4aded55f542fe6e1f9348
#
_entry.id   f4b3c70a04b4aded55f542fe6e1f9348
#
_cell.length_a   1.000
_cell.length_b   1.000
_cell.length_c   1.000
_cell.angle_alpha   90.00
_cell.angle_beta   90.00
_cell.angle_gamma   90.00
#
_symmetry.space_group_name_H-M   'P 1'
#
loop_
_entity.id
_entity.type
_entity.pdbx_description
1 polymer ?
#
loop_
_entity_poly.entity_id
_entity_poly.type
_entity_poly.pdbx_seq_one_letter_code
_entity_poly.pdbx_strand_id
1 'polypeptide(L)'
;MNSLKKTTICLLFLCIGVNCVFSEVPEQINFSYISINEGLSQSTVFSIDQDQRGNMWFATYDGVNKYDGYSFTVYQHNEEDPNSIANDISRIVKTDSQGRVWIGTRDGLSYYDEEKDKFRNFFYEKKGKRQQINGIAEISPEQLLISTQEGLTMFDIKESKFVDDSFSAAMHKLIASALYRQGDIIYIGTPVDGLYSYSIPQKKLEKITPITETKQIQAILQQSPTRIWVATEGAGLLLLNPKTKEVKAYHHSSSNPKSISSNYIRSLALDSQNRLWIGTFNDLNIYHEGSDSFVSYSSSPVENGSLSQRSVRSIFMDSQGGMWLGTYFGGLNYYHPIRNRFKNIQRIPYKNSLSDNVISCITEDKDKNLWIGTNDGGLNLYNTKTQQFTHYILQENEREIGIGSNNIKAVYVDEQKSLVYIGTHAGGLTVLHRNSGKMESFNQLNSQLVDENVYAILPDKGGNLLLGTLSALVSFNPEKKSFTTIDKEKDGTPFTSQRITILFRDSHKRLWVGGEEGIFVFQQEGIEIKKMPILPESSVTKTFTNCIYEAANGIIWVGTREGFYCFNEKEKKIKRYTTANGLPNNVVYGILEDTFGRLWVSTNRGISCFNPETERFRNFTESDGLQSNQFNTSSFCRTSSGQMYFGGINGITTFRPELLLDNPYTPPVVITKLQLFNKTVRPDDETGILTKNINETESITLKSWQTAFTIEFVVSNYISGQHNTFAYKLEGYDKEWYYLTDKRTVSYSNLPQGTYHFLVKAANSDGKWNTVPTMLEIIVLPIWYKTWWAIMIFLATFIGFITFVFRFFWMRKSMEAELELERRDKEHQEEINQMKMRFFINISHELRTPLT
;
A
#
# COMPACT_ATOMS: atom_id res chain seq x y z
N MET A 1 0.13 -30.59 56.83
CA MET A 1 -1.16 -30.79 56.09
C MET A 1 -1.77 -29.53 55.53
N ASN A 2 -1.27 -28.33 55.80
CA ASN A 2 -1.86 -27.05 55.29
C ASN A 2 -1.12 -26.49 54.03
N SER A 3 -0.03 -27.09 53.62
CA SER A 3 0.72 -26.65 52.43
C SER A 3 0.22 -27.33 51.14
N LEU A 4 -0.27 -28.57 51.23
CA LEU A 4 -0.79 -29.28 50.04
C LEU A 4 -2.18 -28.80 49.53
N LYS A 5 -3.00 -28.20 50.39
CA LYS A 5 -4.31 -27.70 50.02
C LYS A 5 -4.26 -26.36 49.26
N LYS A 6 -3.21 -25.55 49.45
CA LYS A 6 -3.03 -24.30 48.69
C LYS A 6 -2.51 -24.52 47.26
N THR A 7 -1.72 -25.53 47.06
CA THR A 7 -1.16 -25.86 45.73
C THR A 7 -2.21 -26.52 44.80
N THR A 8 -3.14 -27.30 45.37
CA THR A 8 -4.22 -27.93 44.60
C THR A 8 -5.31 -26.92 44.17
N ILE A 9 -5.56 -25.87 44.96
CA ILE A 9 -6.51 -24.81 44.62
C ILE A 9 -5.92 -23.89 43.55
N CYS A 10 -4.61 -23.58 43.52
CA CYS A 10 -3.96 -22.84 42.44
C CYS A 10 -3.92 -23.61 41.14
N LEU A 11 -3.75 -24.95 41.15
CA LEU A 11 -3.81 -25.77 39.94
C LEU A 11 -5.25 -25.92 39.40
N LEU A 12 -6.27 -25.87 40.21
CA LEU A 12 -7.67 -25.89 39.77
C LEU A 12 -8.12 -24.56 39.17
N PHE A 13 -7.51 -23.42 39.52
CA PHE A 13 -7.80 -22.11 38.94
C PHE A 13 -7.00 -21.85 37.63
N LEU A 14 -5.91 -22.60 37.40
CA LEU A 14 -5.18 -22.52 36.11
C LEU A 14 -5.80 -23.41 35.00
N CYS A 15 -6.74 -24.28 35.32
CA CYS A 15 -7.44 -25.11 34.32
C CYS A 15 -8.81 -24.59 33.88
N ILE A 16 -9.27 -23.43 34.40
CA ILE A 16 -10.56 -22.83 34.01
C ILE A 16 -10.34 -21.47 33.29
N GLY A 17 -9.45 -21.45 32.31
CA GLY A 17 -9.12 -20.21 31.60
C GLY A 17 -8.59 -20.39 30.19
N VAL A 18 -8.72 -21.57 29.58
CA VAL A 18 -8.65 -21.66 28.14
C VAL A 18 -10.04 -21.33 27.62
N ASN A 19 -10.44 -20.07 27.71
CA ASN A 19 -11.40 -19.54 26.77
C ASN A 19 -10.80 -19.77 25.40
N CYS A 20 -11.32 -20.71 24.64
CA CYS A 20 -11.17 -20.71 23.20
C CYS A 20 -11.72 -19.37 22.73
N VAL A 21 -10.87 -18.38 22.59
CA VAL A 21 -11.22 -17.13 21.91
C VAL A 21 -11.39 -17.54 20.46
N PHE A 22 -12.63 -17.91 20.10
CA PHE A 22 -12.99 -18.06 18.70
C PHE A 22 -12.69 -16.72 18.05
N SER A 23 -11.82 -16.73 17.06
CA SER A 23 -11.50 -15.52 16.30
C SER A 23 -12.77 -14.98 15.65
N GLU A 24 -13.19 -13.78 16.03
CA GLU A 24 -14.36 -13.13 15.46
C GLU A 24 -14.18 -12.94 13.95
N VAL A 25 -15.20 -13.27 13.19
CA VAL A 25 -15.25 -12.98 11.75
C VAL A 25 -15.44 -11.46 11.59
N PRO A 26 -14.69 -10.78 10.71
CA PRO A 26 -14.84 -9.36 10.51
C PRO A 26 -16.28 -9.01 10.09
N GLU A 27 -16.90 -8.03 10.75
CA GLU A 27 -18.23 -7.56 10.34
C GLU A 27 -18.21 -6.92 8.94
N GLN A 28 -17.12 -6.25 8.60
CA GLN A 28 -16.90 -5.59 7.33
C GLN A 28 -15.51 -5.89 6.82
N ILE A 29 -15.41 -6.21 5.54
CA ILE A 29 -14.14 -6.39 4.82
C ILE A 29 -14.07 -5.32 3.73
N ASN A 30 -12.99 -4.54 3.72
CA ASN A 30 -12.72 -3.58 2.65
C ASN A 30 -11.62 -4.14 1.74
N PHE A 31 -11.98 -4.44 0.51
CA PHE A 31 -11.05 -4.89 -0.52
C PHE A 31 -10.44 -3.72 -1.29
N SER A 32 -9.17 -3.85 -1.64
CA SER A 32 -8.57 -3.08 -2.73
C SER A 32 -8.65 -3.88 -4.01
N TYR A 33 -8.84 -3.19 -5.13
CA TYR A 33 -9.01 -3.81 -6.44
C TYR A 33 -7.76 -3.64 -7.28
N ILE A 34 -7.46 -4.66 -8.06
CA ILE A 34 -6.45 -4.63 -9.10
C ILE A 34 -7.06 -5.27 -10.35
N SER A 35 -7.13 -4.50 -11.42
CA SER A 35 -7.78 -4.87 -12.67
C SER A 35 -6.82 -4.75 -13.87
N ILE A 36 -7.36 -4.84 -15.06
CA ILE A 36 -6.62 -4.58 -16.29
C ILE A 36 -6.11 -3.13 -16.38
N ASN A 37 -6.76 -2.19 -15.67
CA ASN A 37 -6.33 -0.80 -15.64
C ASN A 37 -5.00 -0.62 -14.89
N GLU A 38 -4.73 -1.48 -13.92
CA GLU A 38 -3.48 -1.51 -13.15
C GLU A 38 -2.41 -2.40 -13.80
N GLY A 39 -2.70 -3.04 -14.94
CA GLY A 39 -1.75 -3.81 -15.73
C GLY A 39 -1.92 -5.34 -15.70
N LEU A 40 -2.96 -5.86 -15.05
CA LEU A 40 -3.31 -7.28 -15.15
C LEU A 40 -3.71 -7.61 -16.60
N SER A 41 -3.18 -8.68 -17.18
CA SER A 41 -3.43 -9.01 -18.59
C SER A 41 -4.91 -9.31 -18.88
N GLN A 42 -5.62 -9.94 -17.93
CA GLN A 42 -7.01 -10.34 -18.12
C GLN A 42 -7.73 -10.50 -16.78
N SER A 43 -9.02 -10.15 -16.72
CA SER A 43 -9.81 -10.07 -15.48
C SER A 43 -10.17 -11.42 -14.84
N THR A 44 -10.05 -12.56 -15.56
CA THR A 44 -10.30 -13.88 -15.00
C THR A 44 -9.03 -14.48 -14.43
N VAL A 45 -8.99 -14.69 -13.12
CA VAL A 45 -7.82 -15.24 -12.43
C VAL A 45 -8.12 -16.67 -11.94
N PHE A 46 -7.44 -17.65 -12.52
CA PHE A 46 -7.65 -19.06 -12.23
C PHE A 46 -6.91 -19.57 -11.01
N SER A 47 -5.67 -19.14 -10.86
CA SER A 47 -4.76 -19.58 -9.81
C SER A 47 -3.88 -18.42 -9.36
N ILE A 48 -3.56 -18.42 -8.10
CA ILE A 48 -2.69 -17.44 -7.44
C ILE A 48 -1.67 -18.22 -6.63
N ASP A 49 -0.40 -17.84 -6.74
CA ASP A 49 0.66 -18.34 -5.88
C ASP A 49 1.72 -17.25 -5.65
N GLN A 50 2.64 -17.47 -4.73
CA GLN A 50 3.70 -16.53 -4.37
C GLN A 50 5.07 -17.21 -4.49
N ASP A 51 6.03 -16.52 -5.12
CA ASP A 51 7.42 -17.01 -5.17
C ASP A 51 8.18 -16.72 -3.87
N GLN A 52 9.39 -17.26 -3.72
CA GLN A 52 10.22 -17.08 -2.53
C GLN A 52 10.70 -15.64 -2.32
N ARG A 53 10.68 -14.79 -3.34
CA ARG A 53 11.01 -13.37 -3.24
C ARG A 53 9.82 -12.53 -2.83
N GLY A 54 8.65 -13.15 -2.72
CA GLY A 54 7.41 -12.51 -2.35
C GLY A 54 6.62 -11.94 -3.53
N ASN A 55 7.05 -12.11 -4.79
CA ASN A 55 6.22 -11.69 -5.92
C ASN A 55 5.00 -12.59 -6.05
N MET A 56 3.87 -11.98 -6.38
CA MET A 56 2.63 -12.71 -6.65
C MET A 56 2.55 -13.13 -8.11
N TRP A 57 2.06 -14.35 -8.34
CA TRP A 57 1.86 -14.91 -9.67
C TRP A 57 0.39 -15.22 -9.92
N PHE A 58 -0.13 -14.81 -11.05
CA PHE A 58 -1.54 -14.97 -11.41
C PHE A 58 -1.69 -15.63 -12.77
N ALA A 59 -2.34 -16.79 -12.80
CA ALA A 59 -2.65 -17.50 -14.03
C ALA A 59 -3.99 -16.98 -14.60
N THR A 60 -3.99 -16.57 -15.88
CA THR A 60 -5.14 -15.99 -16.57
C THR A 60 -5.41 -16.67 -17.93
N TYR A 61 -6.45 -16.25 -18.66
CA TYR A 61 -6.67 -16.64 -20.06
C TYR A 61 -5.67 -16.00 -21.03
N ASP A 62 -4.95 -14.95 -20.60
CA ASP A 62 -4.05 -14.19 -21.43
C ASP A 62 -2.67 -14.11 -20.78
N GLY A 63 -2.02 -15.27 -20.73
CA GLY A 63 -0.70 -15.45 -20.14
C GLY A 63 -0.69 -15.60 -18.62
N VAL A 64 0.51 -15.51 -18.05
CA VAL A 64 0.76 -15.47 -16.63
C VAL A 64 1.33 -14.11 -16.23
N ASN A 65 0.89 -13.61 -15.08
CA ASN A 65 1.24 -12.29 -14.59
C ASN A 65 2.07 -12.41 -13.33
N LYS A 66 3.23 -11.74 -13.29
CA LYS A 66 4.08 -11.56 -12.11
C LYS A 66 3.88 -10.15 -11.57
N TYR A 67 3.59 -10.00 -10.29
CA TYR A 67 3.34 -8.72 -9.63
C TYR A 67 4.29 -8.52 -8.45
N ASP A 68 5.02 -7.43 -8.45
CA ASP A 68 6.04 -7.08 -7.47
C ASP A 68 5.55 -6.16 -6.34
N GLY A 69 4.24 -5.86 -6.30
CA GLY A 69 3.61 -4.91 -5.40
C GLY A 69 3.36 -3.52 -6.02
N TYR A 70 3.91 -3.27 -7.21
CA TYR A 70 3.79 -1.99 -7.91
C TYR A 70 3.41 -2.14 -9.38
N SER A 71 4.01 -3.11 -10.07
CA SER A 71 3.84 -3.31 -11.51
C SER A 71 3.68 -4.76 -11.87
N PHE A 72 2.97 -4.99 -12.98
CA PHE A 72 2.86 -6.31 -13.59
C PHE A 72 3.92 -6.51 -14.66
N THR A 73 4.53 -7.69 -14.66
CA THR A 73 5.22 -8.26 -15.80
C THR A 73 4.33 -9.35 -16.38
N VAL A 74 3.87 -9.15 -17.61
CA VAL A 74 3.00 -10.10 -18.31
C VAL A 74 3.84 -10.97 -19.23
N TYR A 75 3.70 -12.29 -19.09
CA TYR A 75 4.35 -13.27 -19.93
C TYR A 75 3.30 -13.96 -20.80
N GLN A 76 3.43 -13.80 -22.11
CA GLN A 76 2.56 -14.37 -23.12
C GLN A 76 3.34 -15.32 -24.03
N HIS A 77 2.62 -16.21 -24.72
CA HIS A 77 3.18 -17.11 -25.72
C HIS A 77 3.60 -16.33 -26.96
N ASN A 78 4.78 -16.66 -27.46
CA ASN A 78 5.28 -16.13 -28.74
C ASN A 78 5.82 -17.29 -29.56
N GLU A 79 5.22 -17.55 -30.73
CA GLU A 79 5.63 -18.63 -31.62
C GLU A 79 7.09 -18.50 -32.10
N GLU A 80 7.62 -17.27 -32.17
CA GLU A 80 8.99 -16.99 -32.60
C GLU A 80 10.01 -17.14 -31.46
N ASP A 81 9.56 -17.15 -30.19
CA ASP A 81 10.44 -17.32 -29.04
C ASP A 81 10.14 -18.63 -28.28
N PRO A 82 10.98 -19.66 -28.47
CA PRO A 82 10.80 -20.95 -27.77
C PRO A 82 10.94 -20.86 -26.25
N ASN A 83 11.46 -19.74 -25.74
CA ASN A 83 11.60 -19.48 -24.30
C ASN A 83 10.43 -18.66 -23.75
N SER A 84 9.40 -18.37 -24.53
CA SER A 84 8.13 -17.86 -24.06
C SER A 84 7.32 -18.96 -23.35
N ILE A 85 6.23 -18.62 -22.68
CA ILE A 85 5.32 -19.59 -22.03
C ILE A 85 4.68 -20.51 -23.07
N ALA A 86 4.38 -21.77 -22.71
CA ALA A 86 3.88 -22.78 -23.64
C ALA A 86 2.54 -22.42 -24.32
N ASN A 87 1.67 -21.70 -23.65
CA ASN A 87 0.37 -21.22 -24.17
C ASN A 87 -0.18 -20.10 -23.29
N ASP A 88 -0.92 -19.15 -23.86
CA ASP A 88 -1.52 -18.02 -23.11
C ASP A 88 -2.56 -18.48 -22.09
N ILE A 89 -3.30 -19.55 -22.37
CA ILE A 89 -4.29 -20.07 -21.43
C ILE A 89 -3.58 -20.79 -20.28
N SER A 90 -3.28 -20.03 -19.25
CA SER A 90 -2.67 -20.52 -18.01
C SER A 90 -3.75 -20.92 -17.01
N ARG A 91 -3.68 -22.14 -16.48
CA ARG A 91 -4.69 -22.69 -15.58
C ARG A 91 -4.28 -22.74 -14.13
N ILE A 92 -3.01 -23.03 -13.89
CA ILE A 92 -2.45 -23.15 -12.55
C ILE A 92 -1.04 -22.57 -12.53
N VAL A 93 -0.74 -21.86 -11.48
CA VAL A 93 0.63 -21.52 -11.08
C VAL A 93 0.91 -22.18 -9.74
N LYS A 94 2.11 -22.76 -9.59
CA LYS A 94 2.53 -23.42 -8.35
C LYS A 94 4.00 -23.22 -8.11
N THR A 95 4.34 -22.70 -6.93
CA THR A 95 5.70 -22.64 -6.42
C THR A 95 5.98 -23.89 -5.61
N ASP A 96 7.08 -24.58 -5.92
CA ASP A 96 7.50 -25.78 -5.20
C ASP A 96 8.33 -25.43 -3.96
N SER A 97 8.73 -26.47 -3.18
CA SER A 97 9.50 -26.29 -1.94
C SER A 97 10.92 -25.73 -2.15
N GLN A 98 11.43 -25.78 -3.39
CA GLN A 98 12.72 -25.20 -3.77
C GLN A 98 12.57 -23.76 -4.32
N GLY A 99 11.34 -23.23 -4.38
CA GLY A 99 11.04 -21.90 -4.89
C GLY A 99 10.88 -21.80 -6.41
N ARG A 100 10.89 -22.92 -7.12
CA ARG A 100 10.71 -22.95 -8.56
C ARG A 100 9.24 -22.71 -8.91
N VAL A 101 8.98 -21.82 -9.87
CA VAL A 101 7.62 -21.47 -10.32
C VAL A 101 7.25 -22.31 -11.52
N TRP A 102 6.20 -23.11 -11.38
CA TRP A 102 5.64 -24.00 -12.39
C TRP A 102 4.29 -23.48 -12.87
N ILE A 103 4.07 -23.45 -14.15
CA ILE A 103 2.83 -22.99 -14.76
C ILE A 103 2.24 -24.12 -15.61
N GLY A 104 1.02 -24.53 -15.28
CA GLY A 104 0.22 -25.43 -16.09
C GLY A 104 -0.59 -24.64 -17.10
N THR A 105 -0.35 -24.91 -18.36
CA THR A 105 -1.04 -24.25 -19.48
C THR A 105 -1.93 -25.23 -20.25
N ARG A 106 -2.64 -24.71 -21.26
CA ARG A 106 -3.45 -25.55 -22.15
C ARG A 106 -2.61 -26.58 -22.94
N ASP A 107 -1.37 -26.27 -23.26
CA ASP A 107 -0.55 -27.09 -24.16
C ASP A 107 0.61 -27.78 -23.45
N GLY A 108 0.87 -27.52 -22.16
CA GLY A 108 1.96 -28.15 -21.43
C GLY A 108 2.30 -27.51 -20.11
N LEU A 109 3.42 -27.96 -19.56
CA LEU A 109 4.03 -27.49 -18.31
C LEU A 109 5.15 -26.53 -18.65
N SER A 110 5.14 -25.32 -18.08
CA SER A 110 6.21 -24.33 -18.19
C SER A 110 6.90 -24.14 -16.85
N TYR A 111 8.22 -24.07 -16.83
CA TYR A 111 9.07 -23.74 -15.71
C TYR A 111 9.67 -22.35 -15.95
N TYR A 112 9.52 -21.44 -14.98
CA TYR A 112 10.12 -20.11 -15.03
C TYR A 112 11.56 -20.16 -14.55
N ASP A 113 12.51 -19.89 -15.45
CA ASP A 113 13.94 -19.75 -15.18
C ASP A 113 14.21 -18.30 -14.73
N GLU A 114 14.28 -18.07 -13.44
CA GLU A 114 14.43 -16.75 -12.86
C GLU A 114 15.76 -16.08 -13.19
N GLU A 115 16.84 -16.87 -13.31
CA GLU A 115 18.17 -16.34 -13.68
C GLU A 115 18.17 -15.70 -15.06
N LYS A 116 17.38 -16.25 -15.99
CA LYS A 116 17.33 -15.79 -17.40
C LYS A 116 16.10 -14.99 -17.76
N ASP A 117 15.12 -14.89 -16.86
CA ASP A 117 13.80 -14.30 -17.10
C ASP A 117 13.11 -14.94 -18.34
N LYS A 118 13.12 -16.27 -18.40
CA LYS A 118 12.64 -17.08 -19.53
C LYS A 118 11.92 -18.33 -19.06
N PHE A 119 11.21 -18.98 -19.98
CA PHE A 119 10.53 -20.25 -19.71
C PHE A 119 11.21 -21.42 -20.38
N ARG A 120 11.14 -22.58 -19.74
CA ARG A 120 11.41 -23.89 -20.31
C ARG A 120 10.10 -24.66 -20.37
N ASN A 121 9.74 -25.17 -21.53
CA ASN A 121 8.46 -25.80 -21.79
C ASN A 121 8.61 -27.31 -21.94
N PHE A 122 7.68 -28.05 -21.32
CA PHE A 122 7.61 -29.50 -21.35
C PHE A 122 6.22 -29.95 -21.81
N PHE A 123 6.17 -30.76 -22.84
CA PHE A 123 4.93 -31.17 -23.46
C PHE A 123 4.65 -32.65 -23.14
N TYR A 124 3.47 -32.93 -22.59
CA TYR A 124 2.96 -34.29 -22.40
C TYR A 124 1.98 -34.58 -23.52
N GLU A 125 2.28 -35.58 -24.35
CA GLU A 125 1.46 -35.95 -25.48
C GLU A 125 0.82 -37.31 -25.26
N LYS A 126 -0.47 -37.38 -25.50
CA LYS A 126 -1.26 -38.60 -25.48
C LYS A 126 -2.17 -38.66 -26.70
N LYS A 127 -2.11 -39.79 -27.43
CA LYS A 127 -2.84 -39.95 -28.69
C LYS A 127 -2.54 -38.85 -29.72
N GLY A 128 -1.28 -38.37 -29.76
CA GLY A 128 -0.85 -37.33 -30.73
C GLY A 128 -1.37 -35.94 -30.42
N LYS A 129 -1.87 -35.70 -29.18
CA LYS A 129 -2.33 -34.36 -28.73
C LYS A 129 -1.60 -33.96 -27.47
N ARG A 130 -1.16 -32.72 -27.42
CA ARG A 130 -0.65 -32.06 -26.22
C ARG A 130 -1.76 -31.98 -25.17
N GLN A 131 -1.39 -32.24 -23.90
CA GLN A 131 -2.35 -32.31 -22.81
C GLN A 131 -2.33 -31.03 -22.00
N GLN A 132 -3.52 -30.52 -21.70
CA GLN A 132 -3.72 -29.42 -20.76
C GLN A 132 -3.35 -29.85 -19.35
N ILE A 133 -2.59 -29.00 -18.64
CA ILE A 133 -2.23 -29.20 -17.24
C ILE A 133 -3.24 -28.46 -16.36
N ASN A 134 -3.94 -29.21 -15.50
CA ASN A 134 -4.99 -28.68 -14.62
C ASN A 134 -4.60 -28.59 -13.15
N GLY A 135 -3.61 -29.37 -12.71
CA GLY A 135 -3.16 -29.44 -11.32
C GLY A 135 -1.71 -29.83 -11.23
N ILE A 136 -1.03 -29.28 -10.24
CA ILE A 136 0.38 -29.54 -9.93
C ILE A 136 0.49 -29.77 -8.43
N ALA A 137 1.07 -30.90 -8.01
CA ALA A 137 1.39 -31.17 -6.62
C ALA A 137 2.81 -31.75 -6.51
N GLU A 138 3.60 -31.23 -5.62
CA GLU A 138 4.95 -31.73 -5.36
C GLU A 138 4.89 -33.05 -4.61
N ILE A 139 5.56 -34.11 -5.12
CA ILE A 139 5.77 -35.37 -4.43
C ILE A 139 7.05 -35.31 -3.63
N SER A 140 8.13 -34.88 -4.26
CA SER A 140 9.43 -34.63 -3.67
C SER A 140 10.11 -33.45 -4.34
N PRO A 141 11.23 -32.95 -3.83
CA PRO A 141 11.96 -31.85 -4.47
C PRO A 141 12.39 -32.14 -5.93
N GLU A 142 12.33 -33.39 -6.36
CA GLU A 142 12.71 -33.85 -7.69
C GLU A 142 11.51 -34.33 -8.53
N GLN A 143 10.30 -34.41 -7.97
CA GLN A 143 9.14 -35.03 -8.64
C GLN A 143 7.83 -34.27 -8.41
N LEU A 144 7.09 -34.01 -9.49
CA LEU A 144 5.75 -33.42 -9.47
C LEU A 144 4.71 -34.45 -9.93
N LEU A 145 3.57 -34.46 -9.24
CA LEU A 145 2.33 -35.08 -9.70
C LEU A 145 1.56 -34.06 -10.54
N ILE A 146 1.29 -34.41 -11.75
CA ILE A 146 0.62 -33.55 -12.73
C ILE A 146 -0.75 -34.11 -13.08
N SER A 147 -1.76 -33.27 -12.98
CA SER A 147 -3.12 -33.60 -13.45
C SER A 147 -3.32 -33.09 -14.87
N THR A 148 -3.74 -33.99 -15.75
CA THR A 148 -4.07 -33.68 -17.15
C THR A 148 -5.56 -33.98 -17.43
N GLN A 149 -6.02 -33.66 -18.63
CA GLN A 149 -7.40 -34.01 -19.05
C GLN A 149 -7.64 -35.52 -19.19
N GLU A 150 -6.56 -36.31 -19.42
CA GLU A 150 -6.68 -37.77 -19.61
C GLU A 150 -6.14 -38.62 -18.44
N GLY A 151 -5.88 -37.99 -17.26
CA GLY A 151 -5.44 -38.65 -16.04
C GLY A 151 -4.23 -38.02 -15.40
N LEU A 152 -3.67 -38.73 -14.42
CA LEU A 152 -2.46 -38.29 -13.70
C LEU A 152 -1.19 -38.82 -14.35
N THR A 153 -0.14 -38.01 -14.34
CA THR A 153 1.21 -38.37 -14.76
C THR A 153 2.25 -37.79 -13.80
N MET A 154 3.48 -38.28 -13.83
CA MET A 154 4.59 -37.76 -13.07
C MET A 154 5.53 -36.96 -13.95
N PHE A 155 6.09 -35.87 -13.43
CA PHE A 155 7.19 -35.15 -14.04
C PHE A 155 8.41 -35.25 -13.16
N ASP A 156 9.49 -35.81 -13.74
CA ASP A 156 10.82 -35.88 -13.11
C ASP A 156 11.58 -34.59 -13.45
N ILE A 157 11.86 -33.79 -12.42
CA ILE A 157 12.47 -32.47 -12.60
C ILE A 157 13.93 -32.59 -12.99
N LYS A 158 14.64 -33.58 -12.43
CA LYS A 158 16.06 -33.81 -12.71
C LYS A 158 16.27 -34.29 -14.16
N GLU A 159 15.44 -35.24 -14.61
CA GLU A 159 15.49 -35.77 -15.98
C GLU A 159 14.74 -34.80 -16.97
N SER A 160 14.02 -33.81 -16.45
CA SER A 160 13.22 -32.84 -17.25
C SER A 160 12.25 -33.52 -18.21
N LYS A 161 11.58 -34.59 -17.75
CA LYS A 161 10.64 -35.36 -18.58
C LYS A 161 9.46 -35.92 -17.80
N PHE A 162 8.37 -36.20 -18.53
CA PHE A 162 7.25 -36.95 -17.98
C PHE A 162 7.60 -38.45 -17.87
N VAL A 163 7.20 -39.07 -16.76
CA VAL A 163 7.55 -40.45 -16.45
C VAL A 163 6.26 -41.22 -16.13
N ASP A 164 5.87 -42.16 -16.97
CA ASP A 164 4.63 -42.92 -16.80
C ASP A 164 4.83 -44.25 -16.07
N ASP A 165 6.04 -44.78 -16.00
CA ASP A 165 6.32 -46.13 -15.51
C ASP A 165 6.25 -46.29 -13.98
N SER A 166 6.14 -45.23 -13.22
CA SER A 166 6.21 -45.24 -11.76
C SER A 166 4.85 -45.32 -11.05
N PHE A 167 3.74 -45.27 -11.80
CA PHE A 167 2.39 -45.36 -11.25
C PHE A 167 1.64 -46.61 -11.63
N SER A 168 0.71 -47.01 -10.75
CA SER A 168 -0.24 -48.07 -11.08
C SER A 168 -1.14 -47.62 -12.25
N ALA A 169 -1.58 -48.57 -13.09
CA ALA A 169 -2.51 -48.30 -14.18
C ALA A 169 -3.83 -47.58 -13.74
N ALA A 170 -4.19 -47.67 -12.46
CA ALA A 170 -5.30 -46.97 -11.86
C ALA A 170 -5.09 -45.45 -11.75
N MET A 171 -3.86 -45.01 -11.41
CA MET A 171 -3.55 -43.58 -11.32
C MET A 171 -3.54 -42.88 -12.70
N HIS A 172 -3.02 -43.54 -13.71
CA HIS A 172 -3.04 -43.00 -15.09
C HIS A 172 -4.42 -42.77 -15.68
N LYS A 173 -5.42 -43.49 -15.17
CA LYS A 173 -6.82 -43.31 -15.60
C LYS A 173 -7.63 -42.37 -14.71
N LEU A 174 -7.06 -41.95 -13.55
CA LEU A 174 -7.75 -41.12 -12.59
C LEU A 174 -7.65 -39.65 -13.03
N ILE A 175 -8.75 -39.09 -13.52
CA ILE A 175 -8.85 -37.69 -13.83
C ILE A 175 -9.01 -36.92 -12.53
N ALA A 176 -8.07 -36.03 -12.23
CA ALA A 176 -8.13 -35.19 -11.03
C ALA A 176 -8.56 -33.76 -11.38
N SER A 177 -9.53 -33.25 -10.64
CA SER A 177 -9.97 -31.84 -10.69
C SER A 177 -9.34 -31.00 -9.59
N ALA A 178 -8.87 -31.62 -8.50
CA ALA A 178 -8.17 -30.96 -7.41
C ALA A 178 -7.05 -31.83 -6.85
N LEU A 179 -5.91 -31.24 -6.57
CA LEU A 179 -4.77 -31.86 -5.88
C LEU A 179 -4.42 -31.05 -4.65
N TYR A 180 -4.28 -31.70 -3.50
CA TYR A 180 -3.86 -31.04 -2.25
C TYR A 180 -2.91 -31.95 -1.48
N ARG A 181 -1.68 -31.48 -1.24
CA ARG A 181 -0.67 -32.17 -0.46
C ARG A 181 -0.70 -31.73 0.98
N GLN A 182 -0.70 -32.69 1.89
CA GLN A 182 -0.49 -32.45 3.32
C GLN A 182 0.49 -33.49 3.88
N GLY A 183 1.71 -33.03 4.14
CA GLY A 183 2.79 -33.95 4.56
C GLY A 183 3.05 -35.06 3.54
N ASP A 184 2.91 -36.31 3.95
CA ASP A 184 3.14 -37.50 3.11
C ASP A 184 1.89 -38.01 2.37
N ILE A 185 0.78 -37.27 2.43
CA ILE A 185 -0.49 -37.64 1.77
C ILE A 185 -0.83 -36.58 0.73
N ILE A 186 -1.21 -37.04 -0.48
CA ILE A 186 -1.84 -36.22 -1.50
C ILE A 186 -3.32 -36.60 -1.59
N TYR A 187 -4.20 -35.62 -1.32
CA TYR A 187 -5.64 -35.79 -1.54
C TYR A 187 -5.95 -35.43 -3.00
N ILE A 188 -6.72 -36.29 -3.65
CA ILE A 188 -7.05 -36.20 -5.07
C ILE A 188 -8.56 -36.13 -5.21
N GLY A 189 -9.06 -34.99 -5.60
CA GLY A 189 -10.48 -34.79 -5.92
C GLY A 189 -10.74 -35.08 -7.39
N THR A 190 -11.83 -35.75 -7.67
CA THR A 190 -12.20 -36.13 -9.04
C THR A 190 -13.50 -35.43 -9.50
N PRO A 191 -13.77 -35.40 -10.82
CA PRO A 191 -15.04 -34.84 -11.33
C PRO A 191 -16.27 -35.63 -10.92
N VAL A 192 -16.16 -36.98 -10.79
CA VAL A 192 -17.32 -37.87 -10.60
C VAL A 192 -17.10 -39.00 -9.60
N ASP A 193 -15.85 -39.43 -9.39
CA ASP A 193 -15.54 -40.62 -8.60
C ASP A 193 -15.25 -40.32 -7.10
N GLY A 194 -15.44 -39.08 -6.67
CA GLY A 194 -15.27 -38.67 -5.28
C GLY A 194 -13.82 -38.35 -4.93
N LEU A 195 -13.43 -38.62 -3.67
CA LEU A 195 -12.17 -38.27 -3.08
C LEU A 195 -11.26 -39.50 -2.91
N TYR A 196 -9.99 -39.32 -3.25
CA TYR A 196 -8.92 -40.30 -3.03
C TYR A 196 -7.79 -39.70 -2.18
N SER A 197 -7.05 -40.55 -1.52
CA SER A 197 -5.76 -40.25 -0.87
C SER A 197 -4.65 -41.11 -1.46
N TYR A 198 -3.53 -40.47 -1.73
CA TYR A 198 -2.30 -41.15 -2.15
C TYR A 198 -1.23 -40.99 -1.08
N SER A 199 -0.76 -42.11 -0.49
CA SER A 199 0.35 -42.12 0.44
C SER A 199 1.66 -42.15 -0.33
N ILE A 200 2.49 -41.13 -0.18
CA ILE A 200 3.77 -41.00 -0.88
C ILE A 200 4.74 -42.12 -0.46
N PRO A 201 4.97 -42.44 0.85
CA PRO A 201 5.90 -43.48 1.26
C PRO A 201 5.45 -44.88 0.87
N GLN A 202 4.13 -45.14 0.95
CA GLN A 202 3.57 -46.46 0.65
C GLN A 202 3.27 -46.65 -0.84
N LYS A 203 3.30 -45.57 -1.63
CA LYS A 203 2.88 -45.58 -3.05
C LYS A 203 1.47 -46.14 -3.25
N LYS A 204 0.57 -45.93 -2.29
CA LYS A 204 -0.77 -46.54 -2.26
C LYS A 204 -1.85 -45.51 -2.48
N LEU A 205 -2.72 -45.80 -3.44
CA LEU A 205 -3.94 -45.02 -3.72
C LEU A 205 -5.12 -45.66 -3.01
N GLU A 206 -5.87 -44.91 -2.23
CA GLU A 206 -7.07 -45.38 -1.55
C GLU A 206 -8.24 -44.43 -1.83
N LYS A 207 -9.43 -44.98 -2.11
CA LYS A 207 -10.67 -44.22 -2.23
C LYS A 207 -11.23 -43.92 -0.84
N ILE A 208 -11.55 -42.66 -0.57
CA ILE A 208 -12.12 -42.22 0.70
C ILE A 208 -13.62 -42.44 0.66
N THR A 209 -14.09 -43.56 1.20
CA THR A 209 -15.50 -43.79 1.51
C THR A 209 -15.83 -42.96 2.73
N PRO A 210 -16.67 -42.05 2.85
CA PRO A 210 -17.99 -41.85 2.37
C PRO A 210 -18.17 -40.79 1.26
N ILE A 211 -17.11 -40.29 0.64
CA ILE A 211 -17.20 -39.34 -0.46
C ILE A 211 -16.94 -40.09 -1.77
N THR A 212 -17.86 -40.99 -2.15
CA THR A 212 -17.68 -41.87 -3.29
C THR A 212 -18.41 -41.44 -4.56
N GLU A 213 -19.49 -40.71 -4.42
CA GLU A 213 -20.31 -40.20 -5.54
C GLU A 213 -20.63 -38.74 -5.26
N THR A 214 -19.73 -37.83 -5.65
CA THR A 214 -19.98 -36.42 -5.53
C THR A 214 -19.95 -35.76 -6.92
N LYS A 215 -20.56 -34.58 -7.00
CA LYS A 215 -20.32 -33.68 -8.10
C LYS A 215 -18.84 -33.23 -7.99
N GLN A 216 -18.30 -32.74 -9.08
CA GLN A 216 -16.88 -32.35 -9.22
C GLN A 216 -16.30 -31.69 -7.98
N ILE A 217 -15.20 -32.25 -7.46
CA ILE A 217 -14.44 -31.65 -6.36
C ILE A 217 -13.53 -30.57 -6.93
N GLN A 218 -13.67 -29.33 -6.46
CA GLN A 218 -12.93 -28.16 -6.97
C GLN A 218 -11.74 -27.80 -6.12
N ALA A 219 -11.81 -27.98 -4.81
CA ALA A 219 -10.71 -27.71 -3.88
C ALA A 219 -10.77 -28.61 -2.65
N ILE A 220 -9.64 -28.86 -2.06
CA ILE A 220 -9.47 -29.64 -0.84
C ILE A 220 -8.53 -28.86 0.06
N LEU A 221 -8.83 -28.79 1.38
CA LEU A 221 -8.03 -28.06 2.34
C LEU A 221 -8.11 -28.72 3.71
N GLN A 222 -6.98 -29.03 4.30
CA GLN A 222 -6.91 -29.51 5.68
C GLN A 222 -6.70 -28.33 6.63
N GLN A 223 -7.67 -28.10 7.52
CA GLN A 223 -7.59 -27.08 8.57
C GLN A 223 -6.91 -27.61 9.83
N SER A 224 -7.13 -28.89 10.14
CA SER A 224 -6.52 -29.58 11.29
C SER A 224 -6.43 -31.08 10.99
N PRO A 225 -5.72 -31.89 11.82
CA PRO A 225 -5.62 -33.34 11.63
C PRO A 225 -6.98 -34.09 11.64
N THR A 226 -8.05 -33.44 12.09
CA THR A 226 -9.41 -34.03 12.14
C THR A 226 -10.41 -33.32 11.24
N ARG A 227 -9.97 -32.29 10.49
CA ARG A 227 -10.88 -31.44 9.68
C ARG A 227 -10.31 -31.22 8.29
N ILE A 228 -10.89 -31.89 7.30
CA ILE A 228 -10.62 -31.72 5.88
C ILE A 228 -11.87 -31.15 5.22
N TRP A 229 -11.72 -29.95 4.62
CA TRP A 229 -12.77 -29.32 3.85
C TRP A 229 -12.68 -29.72 2.39
N VAL A 230 -13.81 -30.08 1.81
CA VAL A 230 -13.93 -30.49 0.41
C VAL A 230 -14.98 -29.61 -0.28
N ALA A 231 -14.51 -28.80 -1.21
CA ALA A 231 -15.33 -27.91 -2.03
C ALA A 231 -15.88 -28.65 -3.23
N THR A 232 -17.21 -28.58 -3.47
CA THR A 232 -17.83 -29.27 -4.60
C THR A 232 -18.58 -28.32 -5.51
N GLU A 233 -18.75 -28.71 -6.77
CA GLU A 233 -19.54 -27.98 -7.75
C GLU A 233 -20.99 -28.48 -7.74
N GLY A 234 -21.79 -27.97 -6.78
CA GLY A 234 -23.23 -28.22 -6.67
C GLY A 234 -23.66 -29.14 -5.54
N ALA A 235 -22.75 -29.81 -4.82
CA ALA A 235 -23.08 -30.56 -3.61
C ALA A 235 -22.73 -29.82 -2.31
N GLY A 236 -22.39 -28.52 -2.41
CA GLY A 236 -22.04 -27.70 -1.25
C GLY A 236 -20.65 -27.94 -0.72
N LEU A 237 -20.42 -27.61 0.56
CA LEU A 237 -19.16 -27.76 1.26
C LEU A 237 -19.22 -28.98 2.19
N LEU A 238 -18.25 -29.87 2.10
CA LEU A 238 -18.16 -31.06 2.94
C LEU A 238 -17.03 -30.92 3.95
N LEU A 239 -17.29 -31.29 5.20
CA LEU A 239 -16.29 -31.40 6.24
C LEU A 239 -16.09 -32.87 6.57
N LEU A 240 -14.93 -33.43 6.24
CA LEU A 240 -14.53 -34.79 6.50
C LEU A 240 -13.64 -34.87 7.74
N ASN A 241 -13.95 -35.77 8.65
CA ASN A 241 -13.02 -36.23 9.67
C ASN A 241 -12.29 -37.47 9.15
N PRO A 242 -10.98 -37.38 8.82
CA PRO A 242 -10.27 -38.51 8.23
C PRO A 242 -10.06 -39.69 9.20
N LYS A 243 -10.17 -39.48 10.52
CA LYS A 243 -10.03 -40.54 11.54
C LYS A 243 -11.35 -41.30 11.72
N THR A 244 -12.47 -40.62 11.90
CA THR A 244 -13.78 -41.26 12.12
C THR A 244 -14.50 -41.57 10.81
N LYS A 245 -14.06 -41.01 9.68
CA LYS A 245 -14.68 -41.08 8.37
C LYS A 245 -16.10 -40.47 8.32
N GLU A 246 -16.43 -39.63 9.29
CA GLU A 246 -17.69 -38.86 9.30
C GLU A 246 -17.61 -37.69 8.35
N VAL A 247 -18.69 -37.41 7.65
CA VAL A 247 -18.85 -36.29 6.74
C VAL A 247 -20.04 -35.44 7.15
N LYS A 248 -19.81 -34.16 7.35
CA LYS A 248 -20.85 -33.16 7.54
C LYS A 248 -20.96 -32.32 6.29
N ALA A 249 -22.16 -32.13 5.77
CA ALA A 249 -22.43 -31.34 4.57
C ALA A 249 -23.10 -30.01 4.93
N TYR A 250 -22.68 -28.95 4.26
CA TYR A 250 -23.25 -27.62 4.35
C TYR A 250 -23.80 -27.21 3.00
N HIS A 251 -25.06 -26.82 2.97
CA HIS A 251 -25.78 -26.44 1.75
C HIS A 251 -26.30 -25.01 1.86
N HIS A 252 -26.45 -24.40 0.69
CA HIS A 252 -27.13 -23.10 0.59
C HIS A 252 -28.62 -23.27 0.91
N SER A 253 -29.14 -22.32 1.69
CA SER A 253 -30.58 -22.22 1.98
C SER A 253 -30.99 -20.75 1.91
N SER A 254 -31.93 -20.44 1.01
CA SER A 254 -32.48 -19.09 0.84
C SER A 254 -33.25 -18.59 2.08
N SER A 255 -33.76 -19.52 2.92
CA SER A 255 -34.45 -19.20 4.17
C SER A 255 -33.51 -18.97 5.34
N ASN A 256 -32.20 -19.34 5.22
CA ASN A 256 -31.23 -19.18 6.27
C ASN A 256 -30.08 -18.27 5.80
N PRO A 257 -30.04 -16.97 6.18
CA PRO A 257 -29.00 -16.05 5.76
C PRO A 257 -27.61 -16.38 6.34
N LYS A 258 -27.53 -17.28 7.31
CA LYS A 258 -26.29 -17.80 7.89
C LYS A 258 -25.79 -19.07 7.21
N SER A 259 -26.49 -19.57 6.21
CA SER A 259 -26.02 -20.68 5.36
C SER A 259 -24.96 -20.18 4.38
N ILE A 260 -24.18 -21.12 3.80
CA ILE A 260 -23.28 -20.79 2.70
C ILE A 260 -24.04 -20.17 1.52
N SER A 261 -23.47 -19.19 0.85
CA SER A 261 -24.14 -18.38 -0.18
C SER A 261 -24.43 -19.14 -1.49
N SER A 262 -23.72 -20.26 -1.75
CA SER A 262 -23.91 -21.09 -2.94
C SER A 262 -23.45 -22.52 -2.69
N ASN A 263 -24.08 -23.49 -3.38
CA ASN A 263 -23.60 -24.88 -3.41
C ASN A 263 -22.47 -25.11 -4.43
N TYR A 264 -22.15 -24.10 -5.26
CA TYR A 264 -21.08 -24.14 -6.24
C TYR A 264 -19.84 -23.48 -5.63
N ILE A 265 -18.95 -24.29 -5.03
CA ILE A 265 -17.76 -23.82 -4.31
C ILE A 265 -16.55 -24.03 -5.19
N ARG A 266 -15.67 -23.04 -5.28
CA ARG A 266 -14.56 -23.01 -6.24
C ARG A 266 -13.20 -23.03 -5.59
N SER A 267 -13.06 -22.40 -4.42
CA SER A 267 -11.75 -22.26 -3.76
C SER A 267 -11.88 -22.21 -2.25
N LEU A 268 -10.85 -22.66 -1.58
CA LEU A 268 -10.71 -22.69 -0.13
C LEU A 268 -9.33 -22.15 0.25
N ALA A 269 -9.26 -21.33 1.30
CA ALA A 269 -8.00 -20.93 1.93
C ALA A 269 -8.19 -20.72 3.42
N LEU A 270 -7.09 -20.78 4.18
CA LEU A 270 -7.04 -20.35 5.58
C LEU A 270 -6.36 -18.99 5.66
N ASP A 271 -6.83 -18.13 6.55
CA ASP A 271 -6.11 -16.90 6.88
C ASP A 271 -5.13 -17.11 8.04
N SER A 272 -4.41 -16.05 8.41
CA SER A 272 -3.42 -16.08 9.50
C SER A 272 -4.01 -16.40 10.89
N GLN A 273 -5.33 -16.33 11.03
CA GLN A 273 -6.06 -16.71 12.25
C GLN A 273 -6.70 -18.09 12.13
N ASN A 274 -6.33 -18.88 11.11
CA ASN A 274 -6.87 -20.21 10.81
C ASN A 274 -8.39 -20.23 10.52
N ARG A 275 -8.98 -19.08 10.08
CA ARG A 275 -10.38 -19.01 9.65
C ARG A 275 -10.49 -19.49 8.20
N LEU A 276 -11.53 -20.26 7.90
CA LEU A 276 -11.77 -20.78 6.56
C LEU A 276 -12.47 -19.73 5.69
N TRP A 277 -11.82 -19.37 4.59
CA TRP A 277 -12.32 -18.53 3.51
C TRP A 277 -12.79 -19.41 2.36
N ILE A 278 -13.97 -19.15 1.83
CA ILE A 278 -14.65 -20.01 0.87
C ILE A 278 -15.10 -19.16 -0.32
N GLY A 279 -14.47 -19.35 -1.45
CA GLY A 279 -14.86 -18.74 -2.73
C GLY A 279 -15.94 -19.53 -3.39
N THR A 280 -17.07 -18.89 -3.68
CA THR A 280 -18.21 -19.54 -4.33
C THR A 280 -18.56 -18.88 -5.66
N PHE A 281 -19.52 -19.45 -6.38
CA PHE A 281 -20.11 -18.82 -7.56
C PHE A 281 -20.86 -17.53 -7.21
N ASN A 282 -21.44 -17.48 -6.01
CA ASN A 282 -22.14 -16.33 -5.46
C ASN A 282 -21.52 -15.95 -4.13
N ASP A 283 -20.66 -14.92 -4.14
CA ASP A 283 -20.07 -14.28 -2.98
C ASP A 283 -18.93 -15.07 -2.31
N LEU A 284 -18.19 -14.36 -1.48
CA LEU A 284 -17.20 -14.89 -0.55
C LEU A 284 -17.90 -15.28 0.76
N ASN A 285 -17.50 -16.39 1.35
CA ASN A 285 -17.97 -16.77 2.68
C ASN A 285 -16.78 -16.98 3.63
N ILE A 286 -16.96 -16.65 4.90
CA ILE A 286 -16.04 -17.01 5.98
C ILE A 286 -16.82 -17.86 6.99
N TYR A 287 -16.26 -19.01 7.33
CA TYR A 287 -16.86 -19.90 8.31
C TYR A 287 -16.62 -19.38 9.74
N HIS A 288 -17.71 -19.25 10.50
CA HIS A 288 -17.70 -18.88 11.90
C HIS A 288 -17.83 -20.13 12.77
N GLU A 289 -16.72 -20.60 13.32
CA GLU A 289 -16.64 -21.85 14.07
C GLU A 289 -17.53 -21.85 15.33
N GLY A 290 -17.57 -20.74 16.08
CA GLY A 290 -18.34 -20.65 17.32
C GLY A 290 -19.85 -20.81 17.17
N SER A 291 -20.40 -20.44 16.01
CA SER A 291 -21.85 -20.57 15.72
C SER A 291 -22.14 -21.61 14.65
N ASP A 292 -21.11 -22.27 14.12
CA ASP A 292 -21.22 -23.27 13.03
C ASP A 292 -22.01 -22.74 11.83
N SER A 293 -21.68 -21.54 11.41
CA SER A 293 -22.41 -20.77 10.39
C SER A 293 -21.45 -20.00 9.47
N PHE A 294 -22.00 -19.33 8.47
CA PHE A 294 -21.22 -18.57 7.48
C PHE A 294 -21.60 -17.09 7.51
N VAL A 295 -20.60 -16.23 7.32
CA VAL A 295 -20.79 -14.83 7.02
C VAL A 295 -20.44 -14.62 5.55
N SER A 296 -21.36 -14.03 4.80
CA SER A 296 -21.23 -13.82 3.36
C SER A 296 -20.91 -12.36 3.05
N TYR A 297 -19.98 -12.14 2.11
CA TYR A 297 -19.55 -10.83 1.62
C TYR A 297 -19.83 -10.75 0.12
N SER A 298 -20.72 -9.85 -0.26
CA SER A 298 -21.21 -9.70 -1.64
C SER A 298 -20.55 -8.54 -2.36
N SER A 299 -20.62 -8.56 -3.68
CA SER A 299 -20.32 -7.41 -4.52
C SER A 299 -21.47 -6.41 -4.47
N SER A 300 -21.13 -5.13 -4.27
CA SER A 300 -22.09 -4.03 -4.25
C SER A 300 -21.53 -2.84 -5.04
N PRO A 301 -22.23 -2.33 -6.06
CA PRO A 301 -21.76 -1.16 -6.81
C PRO A 301 -21.83 0.16 -6.03
N VAL A 302 -22.49 0.13 -4.87
CA VAL A 302 -22.70 1.33 -4.02
C VAL A 302 -21.91 1.29 -2.72
N GLU A 303 -21.31 0.15 -2.37
CA GLU A 303 -20.49 0.00 -1.17
C GLU A 303 -19.00 -0.05 -1.56
N ASN A 304 -18.27 1.02 -1.26
CA ASN A 304 -16.82 1.06 -1.49
C ASN A 304 -16.13 -0.07 -0.71
N GLY A 305 -15.17 -0.73 -1.36
CA GLY A 305 -14.44 -1.83 -0.74
C GLY A 305 -15.21 -3.16 -0.67
N SER A 306 -16.42 -3.28 -1.24
CA SER A 306 -17.09 -4.57 -1.41
C SER A 306 -16.34 -5.45 -2.43
N LEU A 307 -16.71 -6.70 -2.66
CA LEU A 307 -16.11 -7.51 -3.72
C LEU A 307 -16.28 -6.86 -5.10
N SER A 308 -15.25 -6.90 -5.96
CA SER A 308 -15.32 -6.41 -7.33
C SER A 308 -16.34 -7.20 -8.17
N GLN A 309 -16.54 -8.50 -7.85
CA GLN A 309 -17.45 -9.38 -8.55
C GLN A 309 -17.82 -10.58 -7.66
N ARG A 310 -19.06 -11.06 -7.74
CA ARG A 310 -19.61 -12.11 -6.86
C ARG A 310 -18.93 -13.47 -7.01
N SER A 311 -18.44 -13.84 -8.19
CA SER A 311 -17.87 -15.15 -8.45
C SER A 311 -16.39 -15.20 -8.09
N VAL A 312 -16.06 -15.69 -6.91
CA VAL A 312 -14.70 -15.87 -6.40
C VAL A 312 -14.15 -17.22 -6.87
N ARG A 313 -13.11 -17.19 -7.71
CA ARG A 313 -12.56 -18.37 -8.35
C ARG A 313 -11.33 -18.95 -7.67
N SER A 314 -10.47 -18.10 -7.17
CA SER A 314 -9.24 -18.48 -6.47
C SER A 314 -9.05 -17.63 -5.23
N ILE A 315 -8.51 -18.24 -4.18
CA ILE A 315 -8.14 -17.55 -2.93
C ILE A 315 -6.75 -18.01 -2.53
N PHE A 316 -5.90 -17.07 -2.12
CA PHE A 316 -4.55 -17.33 -1.67
C PHE A 316 -4.18 -16.38 -0.52
N MET A 317 -3.49 -16.90 0.50
CA MET A 317 -2.92 -16.10 1.57
C MET A 317 -1.43 -15.88 1.28
N ASP A 318 -1.01 -14.61 1.18
CA ASP A 318 0.40 -14.28 0.99
C ASP A 318 1.22 -14.44 2.28
N SER A 319 2.53 -14.36 2.16
CA SER A 319 3.48 -14.48 3.27
C SER A 319 3.36 -13.36 4.32
N GLN A 320 2.64 -12.27 4.00
CA GLN A 320 2.38 -11.16 4.91
C GLN A 320 1.06 -11.32 5.67
N GLY A 321 0.26 -12.35 5.35
CA GLY A 321 -1.06 -12.60 5.91
C GLY A 321 -2.20 -11.91 5.18
N GLY A 322 -1.94 -11.35 4.01
CA GLY A 322 -2.93 -10.77 3.12
C GLY A 322 -3.68 -11.83 2.32
N MET A 323 -4.97 -11.61 2.10
CA MET A 323 -5.83 -12.51 1.34
C MET A 323 -6.05 -11.96 -0.08
N TRP A 324 -5.62 -12.74 -1.07
CA TRP A 324 -5.80 -12.47 -2.49
C TRP A 324 -6.96 -13.29 -3.03
N LEU A 325 -7.90 -12.64 -3.71
CA LEU A 325 -9.05 -13.27 -4.30
C LEU A 325 -9.08 -12.97 -5.80
N GLY A 326 -8.98 -14.00 -6.60
CA GLY A 326 -9.18 -13.92 -8.03
C GLY A 326 -10.65 -14.15 -8.37
N THR A 327 -11.24 -13.29 -9.18
CA THR A 327 -12.63 -13.36 -9.60
C THR A 327 -12.76 -13.79 -11.06
N TYR A 328 -13.99 -14.04 -11.50
CA TYR A 328 -14.22 -14.49 -12.88
C TYR A 328 -14.12 -13.36 -13.91
N PHE A 329 -14.58 -12.12 -13.59
CA PHE A 329 -14.50 -10.95 -14.46
C PHE A 329 -14.10 -9.64 -13.77
N GLY A 330 -13.85 -9.67 -12.46
CA GLY A 330 -13.58 -8.47 -11.66
C GLY A 330 -12.11 -8.30 -11.29
N GLY A 331 -11.18 -9.06 -11.90
CA GLY A 331 -9.76 -9.01 -11.55
C GLY A 331 -9.47 -9.58 -10.17
N LEU A 332 -8.58 -8.91 -9.45
CA LEU A 332 -8.10 -9.28 -8.14
C LEU A 332 -8.71 -8.40 -7.05
N ASN A 333 -9.00 -9.01 -5.90
CA ASN A 333 -9.34 -8.31 -4.67
C ASN A 333 -8.29 -8.66 -3.62
N TYR A 334 -7.82 -7.68 -2.90
CA TYR A 334 -6.83 -7.86 -1.84
C TYR A 334 -7.38 -7.35 -0.52
N TYR A 335 -7.28 -8.16 0.53
CA TYR A 335 -7.64 -7.82 1.90
C TYR A 335 -6.47 -8.07 2.84
N HIS A 336 -6.21 -7.13 3.73
CA HIS A 336 -5.29 -7.34 4.86
C HIS A 336 -5.87 -6.73 6.14
N PRO A 337 -5.81 -7.43 7.30
CA PRO A 337 -6.37 -6.92 8.56
C PRO A 337 -5.83 -5.53 8.95
N ILE A 338 -4.54 -5.27 8.70
CA ILE A 338 -3.91 -3.98 8.98
C ILE A 338 -4.46 -2.85 8.10
N ARG A 339 -4.90 -3.11 6.88
CA ARG A 339 -5.57 -2.11 6.02
C ARG A 339 -7.01 -1.87 6.44
N ASN A 340 -7.64 -2.83 7.09
CA ASN A 340 -9.02 -2.74 7.57
C ASN A 340 -9.12 -2.17 8.99
N ARG A 341 -8.21 -1.28 9.37
CA ARG A 341 -8.14 -0.63 10.70
C ARG A 341 -9.28 0.33 10.92
N PHE A 342 -9.79 0.93 9.86
CA PHE A 342 -10.80 1.96 9.87
C PHE A 342 -12.11 1.41 9.37
N LYS A 343 -13.20 1.72 10.09
CA LYS A 343 -14.56 1.38 9.70
C LYS A 343 -15.22 2.63 9.15
N ASN A 344 -15.93 2.52 8.03
CA ASN A 344 -16.61 3.66 7.44
C ASN A 344 -18.13 3.51 7.56
N ILE A 345 -18.79 4.61 7.91
CA ILE A 345 -20.24 4.74 7.95
C ILE A 345 -20.62 5.71 6.83
N GLN A 346 -21.38 5.21 5.85
CA GLN A 346 -21.71 5.96 4.63
C GLN A 346 -23.20 5.86 4.32
N ARG A 347 -23.68 6.75 3.46
CA ARG A 347 -25.00 6.62 2.87
C ARG A 347 -24.99 5.47 1.88
N ILE A 348 -25.89 4.49 2.11
CA ILE A 348 -26.09 3.38 1.22
C ILE A 348 -27.52 3.46 0.70
N PRO A 349 -27.74 3.68 -0.60
CA PRO A 349 -29.07 3.74 -1.18
C PRO A 349 -29.90 2.48 -0.83
N TYR A 350 -31.16 2.69 -0.50
CA TYR A 350 -32.14 1.64 -0.15
C TYR A 350 -31.85 0.85 1.13
N LYS A 351 -30.86 1.24 1.94
CA LYS A 351 -30.61 0.71 3.28
C LYS A 351 -30.85 1.77 4.35
N ASN A 352 -31.13 1.35 5.58
CA ASN A 352 -31.11 2.25 6.74
C ASN A 352 -29.65 2.64 6.99
N SER A 353 -29.27 3.83 6.59
CA SER A 353 -27.90 4.36 6.60
C SER A 353 -27.92 5.87 6.78
N LEU A 354 -26.79 6.55 6.69
CA LEU A 354 -26.74 8.02 6.68
C LEU A 354 -27.67 8.62 5.61
N SER A 355 -28.28 9.74 5.92
CA SER A 355 -29.11 10.53 5.00
C SER A 355 -28.29 11.22 3.90
N ASP A 356 -27.06 11.63 4.23
CA ASP A 356 -26.09 12.23 3.31
C ASP A 356 -24.65 11.91 3.75
N ASN A 357 -23.71 11.92 2.81
CA ASN A 357 -22.30 11.61 3.05
C ASN A 357 -21.47 12.78 3.56
N VAL A 358 -21.92 14.03 3.37
CA VAL A 358 -21.16 15.20 3.80
C VAL A 358 -21.52 15.53 5.25
N ILE A 359 -20.65 15.14 6.17
CA ILE A 359 -20.86 15.27 7.61
C ILE A 359 -20.40 16.64 8.08
N SER A 360 -21.20 17.29 8.92
CA SER A 360 -20.94 18.64 9.42
C SER A 360 -20.71 18.73 10.93
N CYS A 361 -21.32 17.84 11.73
CA CYS A 361 -21.07 17.77 13.17
C CYS A 361 -21.42 16.39 13.72
N ILE A 362 -20.80 16.01 14.84
CA ILE A 362 -21.05 14.71 15.54
C ILE A 362 -21.04 14.97 17.05
N THR A 363 -22.08 14.49 17.76
CA THR A 363 -22.20 14.61 19.23
C THR A 363 -22.75 13.31 19.82
N GLU A 364 -22.12 12.79 20.90
CA GLU A 364 -22.62 11.64 21.68
C GLU A 364 -23.65 12.10 22.72
N ASP A 365 -24.76 11.34 22.91
CA ASP A 365 -25.70 11.51 24.01
C ASP A 365 -25.39 10.54 25.18
N LYS A 366 -26.08 10.71 26.34
CA LYS A 366 -25.91 9.84 27.49
C LYS A 366 -26.25 8.38 27.27
N ASP A 367 -27.13 8.11 26.26
CA ASP A 367 -27.54 6.77 25.89
C ASP A 367 -26.55 6.12 24.94
N LYS A 368 -25.43 6.82 24.63
CA LYS A 368 -24.35 6.45 23.73
C LYS A 368 -24.76 6.42 22.26
N ASN A 369 -25.85 7.09 21.88
CA ASN A 369 -26.19 7.31 20.51
C ASN A 369 -25.42 8.52 19.96
N LEU A 370 -25.27 8.58 18.64
CA LEU A 370 -24.64 9.72 17.99
C LEU A 370 -25.70 10.56 17.25
N TRP A 371 -25.66 11.85 17.51
CA TRP A 371 -26.35 12.86 16.74
C TRP A 371 -25.41 13.38 15.66
N ILE A 372 -25.77 13.16 14.39
CA ILE A 372 -24.90 13.41 13.25
C ILE A 372 -25.60 14.41 12.33
N GLY A 373 -25.05 15.60 12.23
CA GLY A 373 -25.48 16.60 11.27
C GLY A 373 -24.83 16.40 9.90
N THR A 374 -25.58 16.68 8.86
CA THR A 374 -25.12 16.63 7.47
C THR A 374 -25.35 17.96 6.75
N ASN A 375 -24.72 18.13 5.58
CA ASN A 375 -24.87 19.38 4.84
C ASN A 375 -26.23 19.51 4.13
N ASP A 376 -26.81 18.42 3.63
CA ASP A 376 -28.05 18.47 2.86
C ASP A 376 -29.06 17.38 3.23
N GLY A 377 -28.69 16.45 4.10
CA GLY A 377 -29.52 15.33 4.54
C GLY A 377 -30.19 15.53 5.91
N GLY A 378 -30.11 16.72 6.52
CA GLY A 378 -30.67 16.97 7.84
C GLY A 378 -29.86 16.34 8.98
N LEU A 379 -30.56 15.98 10.07
CA LEU A 379 -29.99 15.43 11.28
C LEU A 379 -30.27 13.92 11.37
N ASN A 380 -29.26 13.15 11.72
CA ASN A 380 -29.34 11.69 11.93
C ASN A 380 -29.12 11.38 13.41
N LEU A 381 -29.96 10.51 13.96
CA LEU A 381 -29.70 9.84 15.24
C LEU A 381 -29.26 8.41 14.96
N TYR A 382 -28.02 8.08 15.27
CA TYR A 382 -27.44 6.75 15.08
C TYR A 382 -27.38 6.01 16.43
N ASN A 383 -28.12 4.91 16.51
CA ASN A 383 -28.05 4.01 17.65
C ASN A 383 -26.84 3.09 17.50
N THR A 384 -25.81 3.29 18.31
CA THR A 384 -24.55 2.55 18.22
C THR A 384 -24.65 1.06 18.54
N LYS A 385 -25.69 0.64 19.28
CA LYS A 385 -25.92 -0.76 19.67
C LYS A 385 -26.65 -1.53 18.57
N THR A 386 -27.70 -0.94 17.98
CA THR A 386 -28.51 -1.59 16.95
C THR A 386 -28.06 -1.27 15.54
N GLN A 387 -27.15 -0.30 15.37
CA GLN A 387 -26.63 0.24 14.11
C GLN A 387 -27.75 0.81 13.21
N GLN A 388 -28.84 1.30 13.82
CA GLN A 388 -29.98 1.86 13.10
C GLN A 388 -29.97 3.38 13.12
N PHE A 389 -30.43 4.00 12.05
CA PHE A 389 -30.56 5.43 11.88
C PHE A 389 -32.02 5.86 11.97
N THR A 390 -32.24 6.99 12.64
CA THR A 390 -33.49 7.77 12.56
C THR A 390 -33.13 9.12 11.93
N HIS A 391 -33.89 9.56 10.94
CA HIS A 391 -33.63 10.79 10.19
C HIS A 391 -34.62 11.87 10.56
N TYR A 392 -34.13 13.08 10.76
CA TYR A 392 -34.89 14.31 10.92
C TYR A 392 -34.55 15.22 9.75
N ILE A 393 -35.46 15.30 8.77
CA ILE A 393 -35.27 15.98 7.49
C ILE A 393 -36.40 17.00 7.33
N LEU A 394 -36.09 18.21 6.83
CA LEU A 394 -37.08 19.23 6.47
C LEU A 394 -37.94 18.70 5.33
N GLN A 395 -39.26 18.66 5.55
CA GLN A 395 -40.26 18.38 4.52
C GLN A 395 -40.84 19.71 4.00
N GLU A 396 -41.04 19.79 2.69
CA GLU A 396 -41.47 21.05 2.03
C GLU A 396 -42.77 21.62 2.60
N ASN A 397 -43.62 20.81 3.20
CA ASN A 397 -44.94 21.21 3.78
C ASN A 397 -44.89 21.51 5.29
N GLU A 398 -43.73 21.41 5.96
CA GLU A 398 -43.59 21.48 7.42
C GLU A 398 -42.61 22.57 7.90
N ARG A 399 -42.39 23.62 7.15
CA ARG A 399 -41.42 24.68 7.49
C ARG A 399 -41.61 25.35 8.84
N GLU A 400 -42.81 25.32 9.40
CA GLU A 400 -43.08 25.94 10.72
C GLU A 400 -42.97 24.93 11.89
N ILE A 401 -42.98 23.62 11.64
CA ILE A 401 -43.10 22.56 12.66
C ILE A 401 -41.90 21.61 12.64
N GLY A 402 -41.05 21.67 11.60
CA GLY A 402 -39.90 20.81 11.35
C GLY A 402 -38.55 21.44 11.68
N ILE A 403 -37.50 20.79 11.22
CA ILE A 403 -36.13 21.33 11.27
C ILE A 403 -36.03 22.58 10.36
N GLY A 404 -35.35 23.62 10.82
CA GLY A 404 -35.30 24.89 10.07
C GLY A 404 -34.57 24.79 8.71
N SER A 405 -33.60 23.90 8.60
CA SER A 405 -32.84 23.63 7.37
C SER A 405 -32.21 22.22 7.43
N ASN A 406 -32.04 21.58 6.26
CA ASN A 406 -31.32 20.31 6.16
C ASN A 406 -29.79 20.47 6.28
N ASN A 407 -29.30 21.71 6.25
CA ASN A 407 -27.87 21.99 6.40
C ASN A 407 -27.53 22.26 7.88
N ILE A 408 -27.20 21.18 8.60
CA ILE A 408 -26.91 21.23 10.04
C ILE A 408 -25.46 21.68 10.24
N LYS A 409 -25.21 22.52 11.25
CA LYS A 409 -23.85 23.01 11.59
C LYS A 409 -23.43 22.71 13.02
N ALA A 410 -24.37 22.70 13.97
CA ALA A 410 -24.08 22.42 15.36
C ALA A 410 -25.23 21.63 16.02
N VAL A 411 -24.89 20.76 16.96
CA VAL A 411 -25.84 20.03 17.77
C VAL A 411 -25.37 20.06 19.23
N TYR A 412 -26.27 20.47 20.10
CA TYR A 412 -26.09 20.36 21.57
C TYR A 412 -27.24 19.59 22.19
N VAL A 413 -26.93 18.56 22.99
CA VAL A 413 -27.90 17.71 23.67
C VAL A 413 -28.00 18.12 25.15
N ASP A 414 -29.13 18.69 25.54
CA ASP A 414 -29.45 18.95 26.94
C ASP A 414 -30.13 17.73 27.56
N GLU A 415 -29.32 16.93 28.24
CA GLU A 415 -29.75 15.67 28.83
C GLU A 415 -30.72 15.87 30.02
N GLN A 416 -30.65 17.01 30.71
CA GLN A 416 -31.49 17.28 31.86
C GLN A 416 -32.92 17.63 31.44
N LYS A 417 -33.05 18.38 30.35
CA LYS A 417 -34.32 18.82 29.79
C LYS A 417 -34.87 17.90 28.70
N SER A 418 -34.11 16.86 28.28
CA SER A 418 -34.44 16.01 27.13
C SER A 418 -34.68 16.81 25.86
N LEU A 419 -33.87 17.83 25.60
CA LEU A 419 -33.92 18.71 24.45
C LEU A 419 -32.66 18.53 23.58
N VAL A 420 -32.83 18.71 22.29
CA VAL A 420 -31.70 18.80 21.35
C VAL A 420 -31.79 20.14 20.64
N TYR A 421 -30.75 20.95 20.79
CA TYR A 421 -30.60 22.22 20.08
C TYR A 421 -29.79 22.03 18.83
N ILE A 422 -30.34 22.48 17.71
CA ILE A 422 -29.83 22.23 16.35
C ILE A 422 -29.58 23.57 15.69
N GLY A 423 -28.31 23.89 15.46
CA GLY A 423 -27.87 25.05 14.71
C GLY A 423 -27.77 24.72 13.22
N THR A 424 -28.33 25.54 12.38
CA THR A 424 -28.42 25.31 10.95
C THR A 424 -27.78 26.43 10.14
N HIS A 425 -27.48 26.16 8.89
CA HIS A 425 -27.21 27.18 7.88
C HIS A 425 -28.52 27.59 7.22
N ALA A 426 -28.82 28.91 7.26
CA ALA A 426 -30.01 29.52 6.68
C ALA A 426 -31.36 28.98 7.20
N GLY A 427 -31.42 28.53 8.47
CA GLY A 427 -32.65 28.06 9.10
C GLY A 427 -32.72 28.36 10.60
N GLY A 428 -31.70 29.05 11.14
CA GLY A 428 -31.64 29.48 12.52
C GLY A 428 -31.37 28.36 13.52
N LEU A 429 -32.03 28.44 14.68
CA LEU A 429 -31.95 27.50 15.78
C LEU A 429 -33.23 26.67 15.85
N THR A 430 -33.12 25.32 15.82
CA THR A 430 -34.25 24.41 16.06
C THR A 430 -34.08 23.72 17.42
N VAL A 431 -35.15 23.59 18.16
CA VAL A 431 -35.23 22.86 19.44
C VAL A 431 -36.09 21.63 19.23
N LEU A 432 -35.52 20.45 19.38
CA LEU A 432 -36.19 19.14 19.31
C LEU A 432 -36.47 18.63 20.73
N HIS A 433 -37.71 18.34 21.05
CA HIS A 433 -38.14 17.63 22.25
C HIS A 433 -38.04 16.12 22.04
N ARG A 434 -37.02 15.48 22.64
CA ARG A 434 -36.72 14.04 22.39
C ARG A 434 -37.93 13.13 22.72
N ASN A 435 -38.67 13.45 23.79
CA ASN A 435 -39.75 12.59 24.25
C ASN A 435 -41.02 12.66 23.37
N SER A 436 -41.30 13.80 22.76
CA SER A 436 -42.49 14.03 21.94
C SER A 436 -42.23 14.07 20.46
N GLY A 437 -40.94 14.19 20.06
CA GLY A 437 -40.59 14.44 18.69
C GLY A 437 -40.93 15.84 18.13
N LYS A 438 -41.54 16.71 18.99
CA LYS A 438 -41.96 18.06 18.59
C LYS A 438 -40.71 18.94 18.36
N MET A 439 -40.73 19.73 17.30
CA MET A 439 -39.71 20.71 16.97
C MET A 439 -40.25 22.11 17.02
N GLU A 440 -39.39 23.07 17.38
CA GLU A 440 -39.67 24.48 17.38
C GLU A 440 -38.45 25.21 16.75
N SER A 441 -38.66 25.98 15.69
CA SER A 441 -37.57 26.66 14.96
C SER A 441 -37.68 28.19 15.17
N PHE A 442 -36.50 28.80 15.41
CA PHE A 442 -36.31 30.22 15.62
C PHE A 442 -35.42 30.75 14.49
N ASN A 443 -35.94 31.73 13.79
CA ASN A 443 -35.28 32.43 12.69
C ASN A 443 -35.47 33.95 12.80
N GLN A 444 -34.96 34.73 11.84
CA GLN A 444 -35.10 36.20 11.84
C GLN A 444 -36.55 36.69 11.71
N LEU A 445 -37.43 35.87 11.13
CA LEU A 445 -38.84 36.28 10.89
C LEU A 445 -39.72 36.09 12.13
N ASN A 446 -39.40 35.10 12.97
CA ASN A 446 -40.26 34.74 14.13
C ASN A 446 -39.59 34.95 15.48
N SER A 447 -38.38 35.50 15.51
CA SER A 447 -37.63 35.72 16.75
C SER A 447 -36.66 36.90 16.66
N GLN A 448 -35.92 37.17 17.75
CA GLN A 448 -34.91 38.23 17.83
C GLN A 448 -33.52 37.71 17.43
N LEU A 449 -33.44 36.55 16.76
CA LEU A 449 -32.19 36.02 16.23
C LEU A 449 -31.66 36.89 15.11
N VAL A 450 -30.45 37.41 15.24
CA VAL A 450 -29.85 38.36 14.32
C VAL A 450 -29.31 37.72 13.03
N ASP A 451 -29.08 36.42 13.06
CA ASP A 451 -28.49 35.67 11.93
C ASP A 451 -28.96 34.20 11.95
N GLU A 452 -29.49 33.73 10.83
CA GLU A 452 -30.01 32.37 10.67
C GLU A 452 -28.92 31.30 10.49
N ASN A 453 -27.65 31.71 10.49
CA ASN A 453 -26.50 30.83 10.33
C ASN A 453 -25.89 30.54 11.69
N VAL A 454 -26.35 29.50 12.38
CA VAL A 454 -25.87 29.09 13.70
C VAL A 454 -24.86 27.97 13.57
N TYR A 455 -23.58 28.28 13.81
CA TYR A 455 -22.45 27.37 13.58
C TYR A 455 -21.88 26.73 14.83
N ALA A 456 -22.11 27.31 15.99
CA ALA A 456 -21.67 26.77 17.29
C ALA A 456 -22.74 26.97 18.35
N ILE A 457 -22.88 26.01 19.25
CA ILE A 457 -23.78 26.06 20.43
C ILE A 457 -22.99 25.62 21.64
N LEU A 458 -22.94 26.45 22.70
CA LEU A 458 -22.24 26.17 23.92
C LEU A 458 -23.13 26.50 25.14
N PRO A 459 -23.36 25.58 26.12
CA PRO A 459 -24.12 25.91 27.29
C PRO A 459 -23.39 26.91 28.20
N ASP A 460 -24.15 27.81 28.82
CA ASP A 460 -23.68 28.73 29.84
C ASP A 460 -24.12 28.31 31.26
N LYS A 461 -23.41 28.79 32.26
CA LYS A 461 -23.69 28.46 33.68
C LYS A 461 -25.07 28.89 34.17
N GLY A 462 -25.67 29.89 33.55
CA GLY A 462 -26.99 30.40 33.88
C GLY A 462 -28.16 29.66 33.19
N GLY A 463 -27.90 28.53 32.52
CA GLY A 463 -28.92 27.79 31.76
C GLY A 463 -29.25 28.40 30.41
N ASN A 464 -28.57 29.46 29.99
CA ASN A 464 -28.62 30.02 28.64
C ASN A 464 -27.68 29.24 27.73
N LEU A 465 -27.82 29.44 26.40
CA LEU A 465 -26.92 28.93 25.39
C LEU A 465 -26.22 30.08 24.66
N LEU A 466 -24.92 29.97 24.51
CA LEU A 466 -24.15 30.83 23.58
C LEU A 466 -24.20 30.24 22.17
N LEU A 467 -24.55 31.08 21.23
CA LEU A 467 -24.63 30.74 19.79
C LEU A 467 -23.57 31.53 19.03
N GLY A 468 -22.71 30.80 18.31
CA GLY A 468 -21.80 31.41 17.33
C GLY A 468 -22.49 31.47 15.98
N THR A 469 -22.66 32.70 15.47
CA THR A 469 -23.27 32.93 14.15
C THR A 469 -22.26 33.54 13.18
N LEU A 470 -22.63 33.69 11.91
CA LEU A 470 -21.76 34.36 10.94
C LEU A 470 -21.60 35.86 11.20
N SER A 471 -22.52 36.49 11.92
CA SER A 471 -22.49 37.93 12.15
C SER A 471 -22.21 38.36 13.59
N ALA A 472 -22.46 37.47 14.61
CA ALA A 472 -22.35 37.83 16.01
C ALA A 472 -22.26 36.65 16.97
N LEU A 473 -21.87 36.94 18.21
CA LEU A 473 -22.06 36.06 19.34
C LEU A 473 -23.44 36.38 19.96
N VAL A 474 -24.27 35.37 20.19
CA VAL A 474 -25.64 35.54 20.66
C VAL A 474 -25.87 34.69 21.91
N SER A 475 -26.52 35.23 22.94
CA SER A 475 -27.02 34.50 24.08
C SER A 475 -28.50 34.16 23.88
N PHE A 476 -28.85 32.87 23.96
CA PHE A 476 -30.24 32.38 23.89
C PHE A 476 -30.70 31.93 25.26
N ASN A 477 -31.83 32.49 25.74
CA ASN A 477 -32.50 32.04 26.93
C ASN A 477 -33.61 31.04 26.58
N PRO A 478 -33.49 29.74 26.88
CA PRO A 478 -34.47 28.73 26.50
C PRO A 478 -35.84 28.89 27.19
N GLU A 479 -35.85 29.41 28.41
CA GLU A 479 -37.10 29.58 29.19
C GLU A 479 -37.94 30.76 28.69
N LYS A 480 -37.26 31.88 28.40
CA LYS A 480 -37.89 33.09 27.85
C LYS A 480 -38.01 33.09 26.33
N LYS A 481 -37.39 32.16 25.66
CA LYS A 481 -37.24 32.07 24.21
C LYS A 481 -36.75 33.40 23.59
N SER A 482 -35.82 34.06 24.30
CA SER A 482 -35.30 35.38 23.90
C SER A 482 -33.83 35.32 23.50
N PHE A 483 -33.46 36.14 22.53
CA PHE A 483 -32.09 36.24 22.02
C PHE A 483 -31.49 37.58 22.44
N THR A 484 -30.23 37.62 22.82
CA THR A 484 -29.50 38.83 23.19
C THR A 484 -28.15 38.80 22.46
N THR A 485 -27.87 39.77 21.62
CA THR A 485 -26.59 39.91 20.94
C THR A 485 -25.51 40.42 21.90
N ILE A 486 -24.33 39.79 21.88
CA ILE A 486 -23.14 40.20 22.65
C ILE A 486 -22.22 40.93 21.67
N ASP A 487 -22.32 42.26 21.64
CA ASP A 487 -21.59 43.16 20.69
C ASP A 487 -20.54 44.04 21.41
N LYS A 488 -20.44 43.96 22.73
CA LYS A 488 -19.53 44.75 23.58
C LYS A 488 -18.93 43.93 24.69
N GLU A 489 -17.70 44.27 25.03
CA GLU A 489 -17.07 43.83 26.26
C GLU A 489 -17.62 44.60 27.49
N LYS A 490 -17.32 44.12 28.70
CA LYS A 490 -17.77 44.73 29.97
C LYS A 490 -17.34 46.20 30.16
N ASP A 491 -16.23 46.60 29.52
CA ASP A 491 -15.70 47.95 29.57
C ASP A 491 -16.27 48.85 28.45
N GLY A 492 -17.19 48.32 27.61
CA GLY A 492 -17.79 49.05 26.48
C GLY A 492 -17.04 48.91 25.16
N THR A 493 -15.91 48.24 25.16
CA THR A 493 -15.14 47.98 23.91
C THR A 493 -16.00 47.17 22.94
N PRO A 494 -16.16 47.60 21.67
CA PRO A 494 -16.90 46.81 20.69
C PRO A 494 -16.26 45.43 20.45
N PHE A 495 -17.12 44.38 20.47
CA PHE A 495 -16.76 43.04 20.02
C PHE A 495 -17.50 42.76 18.70
N THR A 496 -16.77 42.77 17.61
CA THR A 496 -17.29 42.67 16.25
C THR A 496 -16.81 41.45 15.49
N SER A 497 -16.48 40.34 16.21
CA SER A 497 -16.00 39.12 15.55
C SER A 497 -17.07 38.56 14.62
N GLN A 498 -16.69 38.36 13.37
CA GLN A 498 -17.51 37.77 12.33
C GLN A 498 -17.18 36.29 12.14
N ARG A 499 -18.14 35.50 11.62
CA ARG A 499 -18.01 34.07 11.35
C ARG A 499 -17.49 33.30 12.55
N ILE A 500 -18.22 33.36 13.65
CA ILE A 500 -17.91 32.57 14.84
C ILE A 500 -18.34 31.12 14.61
N THR A 501 -17.36 30.26 14.38
CA THR A 501 -17.60 28.84 14.05
C THR A 501 -17.31 27.91 15.18
N ILE A 502 -16.55 28.36 16.19
CA ILE A 502 -16.13 27.56 17.35
C ILE A 502 -16.36 28.32 18.65
N LEU A 503 -17.03 27.67 19.57
CA LEU A 503 -17.14 28.08 20.97
C LEU A 503 -16.62 26.94 21.84
N PHE A 504 -15.67 27.24 22.74
CA PHE A 504 -15.06 26.24 23.61
C PHE A 504 -14.90 26.81 25.03
N ARG A 505 -15.10 25.99 26.03
CA ARG A 505 -14.86 26.35 27.42
C ARG A 505 -13.80 25.46 28.01
N ASP A 506 -12.70 26.07 28.44
CA ASP A 506 -11.57 25.34 29.02
C ASP A 506 -11.83 24.95 30.49
N SER A 507 -10.92 24.15 31.07
CA SER A 507 -10.98 23.70 32.47
C SER A 507 -10.93 24.87 33.49
N HIS A 508 -10.35 26.01 33.08
CA HIS A 508 -10.34 27.25 33.87
C HIS A 508 -11.62 28.06 33.72
N LYS A 509 -12.63 27.51 32.98
CA LYS A 509 -13.94 28.16 32.76
C LYS A 509 -13.87 29.39 31.86
N ARG A 510 -12.77 29.61 31.12
CA ARG A 510 -12.62 30.70 30.14
C ARG A 510 -13.40 30.36 28.88
N LEU A 511 -13.99 31.36 28.28
CA LEU A 511 -14.66 31.23 26.95
C LEU A 511 -13.65 31.49 25.83
N TRP A 512 -13.49 30.53 24.99
CA TRP A 512 -12.71 30.63 23.78
C TRP A 512 -13.66 30.78 22.59
N VAL A 513 -13.46 31.82 21.79
CA VAL A 513 -14.26 32.13 20.60
C VAL A 513 -13.32 32.09 19.39
N GLY A 514 -13.62 31.22 18.43
CA GLY A 514 -12.80 31.05 17.26
C GLY A 514 -13.62 31.19 15.95
N GLY A 515 -12.98 31.70 14.92
CA GLY A 515 -13.61 31.89 13.62
C GLY A 515 -12.68 32.51 12.59
N GLU A 516 -13.22 33.30 11.67
CA GLU A 516 -12.47 33.87 10.55
C GLU A 516 -11.37 34.84 11.00
N GLU A 517 -11.65 35.64 12.01
CA GLU A 517 -10.71 36.63 12.54
C GLU A 517 -9.68 36.07 13.53
N GLY A 518 -9.64 34.74 13.68
CA GLY A 518 -8.72 34.06 14.60
C GLY A 518 -9.40 33.65 15.90
N ILE A 519 -8.66 33.75 17.00
CA ILE A 519 -9.09 33.24 18.29
C ILE A 519 -9.08 34.34 19.37
N PHE A 520 -10.14 34.39 20.16
CA PHE A 520 -10.29 35.29 21.30
C PHE A 520 -10.57 34.50 22.58
N VAL A 521 -10.04 34.98 23.70
CA VAL A 521 -10.25 34.34 24.99
C VAL A 521 -10.89 35.38 25.94
N PHE A 522 -11.99 34.98 26.58
CA PHE A 522 -12.75 35.86 27.47
C PHE A 522 -12.96 35.21 28.85
N GLN A 523 -12.97 36.05 29.87
CA GLN A 523 -13.68 35.80 31.12
C GLN A 523 -15.13 36.14 30.88
N GLN A 524 -16.05 35.22 31.18
CA GLN A 524 -17.47 35.42 30.99
C GLN A 524 -18.24 35.39 32.33
N GLU A 525 -19.10 36.38 32.52
CA GLU A 525 -20.05 36.50 33.66
C GLU A 525 -21.45 36.81 33.12
N GLY A 526 -22.30 35.76 32.96
CA GLY A 526 -23.57 35.88 32.26
C GLY A 526 -23.42 36.28 30.81
N ILE A 527 -24.02 37.41 30.42
CA ILE A 527 -23.88 37.97 29.07
C ILE A 527 -22.66 38.91 28.92
N GLU A 528 -21.99 39.25 30.01
CA GLU A 528 -20.80 40.11 30.00
C GLU A 528 -19.57 39.29 29.69
N ILE A 529 -18.76 39.78 28.74
CA ILE A 529 -17.48 39.20 28.38
C ILE A 529 -16.36 40.22 28.62
N LYS A 530 -15.21 39.75 29.08
CA LYS A 530 -13.99 40.54 29.24
C LYS A 530 -12.81 39.82 28.58
N LYS A 531 -12.20 40.44 27.60
CA LYS A 531 -11.05 39.89 26.87
C LYS A 531 -9.87 39.66 27.82
N MET A 532 -9.23 38.51 27.66
CA MET A 532 -8.05 38.13 28.43
C MET A 532 -6.82 38.10 27.48
N PRO A 533 -5.72 38.81 27.80
CA PRO A 533 -4.51 38.82 26.99
C PRO A 533 -3.63 37.61 27.30
N ILE A 534 -4.18 36.40 27.18
CA ILE A 534 -3.49 35.16 27.49
C ILE A 534 -2.62 34.71 26.30
N LEU A 535 -3.10 34.96 25.07
CA LEU A 535 -2.39 34.64 23.86
C LEU A 535 -1.50 35.81 23.45
N PRO A 536 -0.19 35.59 23.24
CA PRO A 536 0.65 36.59 22.64
C PRO A 536 0.14 36.92 21.22
N GLU A 537 0.33 38.15 20.75
CA GLU A 537 0.08 38.49 19.37
C GLU A 537 0.93 37.61 18.44
N SER A 538 0.29 36.74 17.71
CA SER A 538 0.93 35.76 16.84
C SER A 538 0.02 35.45 15.64
N SER A 539 0.54 34.69 14.69
CA SER A 539 -0.27 34.26 13.52
C SER A 539 -1.54 33.50 13.91
N VAL A 540 -1.53 32.76 15.05
CA VAL A 540 -2.68 31.98 15.50
C VAL A 540 -3.88 32.88 15.86
N THR A 541 -3.65 34.10 16.34
CA THR A 541 -4.72 35.05 16.73
C THR A 541 -5.35 35.75 15.52
N LYS A 542 -4.81 35.53 14.30
CA LYS A 542 -5.25 36.20 13.06
C LYS A 542 -5.59 35.20 11.93
N THR A 543 -5.55 33.90 12.18
CA THR A 543 -5.85 32.89 11.17
C THR A 543 -7.14 32.16 11.46
N PHE A 544 -7.85 31.73 10.43
CA PHE A 544 -9.13 31.03 10.55
C PHE A 544 -8.98 29.79 11.46
N THR A 545 -9.72 29.79 12.57
CA THR A 545 -9.72 28.71 13.56
C THR A 545 -10.83 27.71 13.27
N ASN A 546 -10.47 26.44 13.05
CA ASN A 546 -11.40 25.34 12.77
C ASN A 546 -11.75 24.50 13.99
N CYS A 547 -10.83 24.34 14.95
CA CYS A 547 -11.08 23.58 16.17
C CYS A 547 -10.16 24.01 17.32
N ILE A 548 -10.63 23.79 18.55
CA ILE A 548 -9.88 24.00 19.79
C ILE A 548 -10.05 22.76 20.65
N TYR A 549 -8.99 22.30 21.24
CA TYR A 549 -8.97 21.12 22.09
C TYR A 549 -8.06 21.34 23.30
N GLU A 550 -8.54 21.04 24.51
CA GLU A 550 -7.72 20.98 25.72
C GLU A 550 -7.33 19.54 26.01
N ALA A 551 -6.04 19.28 25.99
CA ALA A 551 -5.50 17.97 26.31
C ALA A 551 -5.58 17.69 27.82
N ALA A 552 -5.52 16.42 28.25
CA ALA A 552 -5.60 16.00 29.64
C ALA A 552 -4.52 16.65 30.53
N ASN A 553 -3.39 17.08 29.96
CA ASN A 553 -2.32 17.81 30.65
C ASN A 553 -2.54 19.33 30.73
N GLY A 554 -3.70 19.85 30.29
CA GLY A 554 -4.07 21.26 30.27
C GLY A 554 -3.47 22.10 29.15
N ILE A 555 -2.78 21.48 28.19
CA ILE A 555 -2.26 22.16 27.00
C ILE A 555 -3.41 22.39 26.01
N ILE A 556 -3.53 23.61 25.50
CA ILE A 556 -4.50 23.96 24.47
C ILE A 556 -3.93 23.75 23.08
N TRP A 557 -4.62 22.98 22.27
CA TRP A 557 -4.31 22.73 20.88
C TRP A 557 -5.32 23.40 19.97
N VAL A 558 -4.83 24.04 18.92
CA VAL A 558 -5.64 24.82 17.99
C VAL A 558 -5.38 24.36 16.57
N GLY A 559 -6.43 23.92 15.89
CA GLY A 559 -6.40 23.59 14.47
C GLY A 559 -6.88 24.77 13.63
N THR A 560 -6.09 25.16 12.66
CA THR A 560 -6.32 26.31 11.79
C THR A 560 -6.21 25.94 10.30
N ARG A 561 -6.40 26.91 9.40
CA ARG A 561 -6.11 26.74 7.96
C ARG A 561 -4.61 26.81 7.62
N GLU A 562 -3.76 27.24 8.56
CA GLU A 562 -2.34 27.45 8.32
C GLU A 562 -1.43 26.53 9.13
N GLY A 563 -2.00 25.65 9.93
CA GLY A 563 -1.24 24.69 10.73
C GLY A 563 -1.94 24.28 12.02
N PHE A 564 -1.23 23.49 12.76
CA PHE A 564 -1.57 22.91 14.03
C PHE A 564 -0.75 23.58 15.13
N TYR A 565 -1.39 24.21 16.08
CA TYR A 565 -0.74 25.02 17.12
C TYR A 565 -0.90 24.40 18.49
N CYS A 566 0.19 24.45 19.27
CA CYS A 566 0.25 24.09 20.68
C CYS A 566 0.44 25.36 21.51
N PHE A 567 -0.47 25.62 22.41
CA PHE A 567 -0.34 26.70 23.40
C PHE A 567 -0.09 26.13 24.79
N ASN A 568 1.11 26.33 25.30
CA ASN A 568 1.49 26.01 26.68
C ASN A 568 1.47 27.27 27.52
N GLU A 569 0.43 27.42 28.36
CA GLU A 569 0.23 28.60 29.19
C GLU A 569 1.33 28.76 30.27
N LYS A 570 1.83 27.65 30.81
CA LYS A 570 2.87 27.65 31.84
C LYS A 570 4.18 28.24 31.31
N GLU A 571 4.51 27.92 30.07
CA GLU A 571 5.71 28.40 29.39
C GLU A 571 5.47 29.70 28.61
N LYS A 572 4.23 30.13 28.44
CA LYS A 572 3.81 31.25 27.57
C LYS A 572 4.34 31.12 26.15
N LYS A 573 4.43 29.88 25.63
CA LYS A 573 4.94 29.57 24.31
C LYS A 573 3.84 29.06 23.39
N ILE A 574 3.91 29.50 22.15
CA ILE A 574 3.12 28.93 21.04
C ILE A 574 4.09 28.22 20.11
N LYS A 575 3.80 26.95 19.80
CA LYS A 575 4.55 26.18 18.80
C LYS A 575 3.61 25.84 17.64
N ARG A 576 4.10 26.00 16.42
CA ARG A 576 3.36 25.71 15.19
C ARG A 576 3.94 24.48 14.53
N TYR A 577 3.08 23.58 14.07
CA TYR A 577 3.41 22.41 13.27
C TYR A 577 2.75 22.53 11.90
N THR A 578 3.49 22.20 10.86
CA THR A 578 3.09 22.31 9.47
C THR A 578 3.52 21.08 8.67
N THR A 579 3.31 21.09 7.38
CA THR A 579 3.82 20.04 6.48
C THR A 579 5.34 19.87 6.55
N ALA A 580 6.09 20.94 6.86
CA ALA A 580 7.54 20.85 7.09
C ALA A 580 7.92 20.01 8.32
N ASN A 581 7.01 19.81 9.27
CA ASN A 581 7.19 18.98 10.45
C ASN A 581 6.62 17.58 10.30
N GLY A 582 5.96 17.27 9.16
CA GLY A 582 5.37 15.96 8.88
C GLY A 582 3.84 15.91 8.96
N LEU A 583 3.15 17.02 9.22
CA LEU A 583 1.70 17.10 9.09
C LEU A 583 1.30 16.88 7.61
N PRO A 584 0.26 16.09 7.28
CA PRO A 584 -0.07 15.76 5.89
C PRO A 584 -0.63 16.95 5.10
N ASN A 585 -1.25 17.92 5.80
CA ASN A 585 -1.77 19.15 5.22
C ASN A 585 -1.90 20.24 6.30
N ASN A 586 -1.71 21.51 5.94
CA ASN A 586 -1.78 22.61 6.90
C ASN A 586 -3.19 22.94 7.38
N VAL A 587 -4.26 22.55 6.64
CA VAL A 587 -5.64 22.77 7.08
C VAL A 587 -6.04 21.67 8.05
N VAL A 588 -6.22 22.04 9.32
CA VAL A 588 -6.63 21.15 10.40
C VAL A 588 -8.09 21.40 10.76
N TYR A 589 -8.90 20.35 10.77
CA TYR A 589 -10.35 20.42 11.01
C TYR A 589 -10.80 19.92 12.38
N GLY A 590 -10.15 18.89 12.93
CA GLY A 590 -10.52 18.28 14.20
C GLY A 590 -9.32 17.73 14.94
N ILE A 591 -9.41 17.71 16.28
CA ILE A 591 -8.37 17.22 17.17
C ILE A 591 -9.04 16.39 18.28
N LEU A 592 -8.58 15.14 18.44
CA LEU A 592 -9.00 14.24 19.54
C LEU A 592 -7.77 13.62 20.20
N GLU A 593 -7.79 13.45 21.51
CA GLU A 593 -6.73 12.80 22.27
C GLU A 593 -7.10 11.35 22.55
N ASP A 594 -6.15 10.41 22.41
CA ASP A 594 -6.32 9.01 22.77
C ASP A 594 -5.90 8.75 24.23
N THR A 595 -6.04 7.49 24.68
CA THR A 595 -5.67 7.06 26.03
C THR A 595 -4.17 7.05 26.29
N PHE A 596 -3.36 7.16 25.24
CA PHE A 596 -1.89 7.24 25.30
C PHE A 596 -1.37 8.68 25.26
N GLY A 597 -2.26 9.70 25.24
CA GLY A 597 -1.88 11.11 25.11
C GLY A 597 -1.45 11.53 23.70
N ARG A 598 -1.70 10.69 22.68
CA ARG A 598 -1.46 11.06 21.29
C ARG A 598 -2.67 11.82 20.74
N LEU A 599 -2.40 12.74 19.82
CA LEU A 599 -3.42 13.57 19.20
C LEU A 599 -3.74 13.07 17.80
N TRP A 600 -5.01 12.86 17.53
CA TRP A 600 -5.54 12.48 16.24
C TRP A 600 -6.11 13.71 15.54
N VAL A 601 -5.51 14.08 14.43
CA VAL A 601 -5.72 15.35 13.73
C VAL A 601 -6.27 15.08 12.35
N SER A 602 -7.48 15.54 12.05
CA SER A 602 -8.08 15.43 10.72
C SER A 602 -7.75 16.63 9.85
N THR A 603 -7.48 16.39 8.56
CA THR A 603 -6.98 17.40 7.61
C THR A 603 -7.65 17.25 6.23
N ASN A 604 -7.22 18.06 5.24
CA ASN A 604 -7.57 17.88 3.82
C ASN A 604 -6.83 16.71 3.15
N ARG A 605 -5.87 16.09 3.82
CA ARG A 605 -5.09 14.96 3.28
C ARG A 605 -5.00 13.81 4.28
N GLY A 606 -6.15 13.40 4.80
CA GLY A 606 -6.26 12.28 5.73
C GLY A 606 -6.23 12.68 7.20
N ILE A 607 -6.01 11.67 8.04
CA ILE A 607 -5.89 11.78 9.50
C ILE A 607 -4.43 11.56 9.90
N SER A 608 -3.96 12.34 10.85
CA SER A 608 -2.62 12.22 11.39
C SER A 608 -2.66 11.90 12.88
N CYS A 609 -1.90 10.90 13.30
CA CYS A 609 -1.61 10.62 14.71
C CYS A 609 -0.31 11.33 15.09
N PHE A 610 -0.40 12.33 15.95
CA PHE A 610 0.71 13.09 16.47
C PHE A 610 1.09 12.63 17.88
N ASN A 611 2.35 12.33 18.10
CA ASN A 611 2.87 12.06 19.44
C ASN A 611 3.57 13.33 19.98
N PRO A 612 3.00 13.99 21.02
CA PRO A 612 3.57 15.23 21.55
C PRO A 612 4.96 15.06 22.20
N GLU A 613 5.29 13.86 22.70
CA GLU A 613 6.59 13.60 23.36
C GLU A 613 7.73 13.50 22.37
N THR A 614 7.48 12.83 21.23
CA THR A 614 8.48 12.61 20.18
C THR A 614 8.38 13.61 19.03
N GLU A 615 7.32 14.40 19.01
CA GLU A 615 6.96 15.35 17.94
C GLU A 615 6.85 14.72 16.55
N ARG A 616 6.48 13.44 16.48
CA ARG A 616 6.35 12.70 15.23
C ARG A 616 4.90 12.57 14.80
N PHE A 617 4.70 12.67 13.50
CA PHE A 617 3.44 12.44 12.83
C PHE A 617 3.42 11.08 12.15
N ARG A 618 2.29 10.37 12.26
CA ARG A 618 1.96 9.19 11.46
C ARG A 618 0.68 9.47 10.71
N ASN A 619 0.75 9.44 9.38
CA ASN A 619 -0.33 9.87 8.51
C ASN A 619 -1.08 8.67 7.94
N PHE A 620 -2.41 8.80 7.84
CA PHE A 620 -3.32 7.83 7.25
C PHE A 620 -4.15 8.51 6.18
N THR A 621 -4.40 7.80 5.09
CA THR A 621 -5.11 8.29 3.92
C THR A 621 -6.26 7.35 3.53
N GLU A 622 -6.99 7.66 2.48
CA GLU A 622 -8.03 6.79 1.92
C GLU A 622 -7.47 5.40 1.56
N SER A 623 -6.21 5.30 1.10
CA SER A 623 -5.56 4.01 0.84
C SER A 623 -5.33 3.15 2.09
N ASP A 624 -5.35 3.75 3.28
CA ASP A 624 -5.31 3.04 4.56
C ASP A 624 -6.70 2.64 5.08
N GLY A 625 -7.77 2.98 4.35
CA GLY A 625 -9.15 2.63 4.64
C GLY A 625 -9.99 3.77 5.20
N LEU A 626 -9.56 5.04 5.14
CA LEU A 626 -10.40 6.17 5.51
C LEU A 626 -11.56 6.35 4.51
N GLN A 627 -12.63 7.05 4.92
CA GLN A 627 -13.80 7.34 4.07
C GLN A 627 -13.44 8.18 2.83
N SER A 628 -12.48 9.09 2.99
CA SER A 628 -11.82 9.89 1.96
C SER A 628 -10.62 10.60 2.58
N ASN A 629 -9.86 11.35 1.77
CA ASN A 629 -8.77 12.18 2.27
C ASN A 629 -9.24 13.49 2.90
N GLN A 630 -10.45 13.98 2.56
CA GLN A 630 -10.96 15.26 3.04
C GLN A 630 -11.93 15.10 4.20
N PHE A 631 -11.65 15.80 5.30
CA PHE A 631 -12.47 15.89 6.50
C PHE A 631 -13.11 17.26 6.64
N ASN A 632 -14.06 17.39 7.57
CA ASN A 632 -14.83 18.62 7.77
C ASN A 632 -14.67 19.20 9.18
N THR A 633 -14.86 20.52 9.28
CA THR A 633 -14.89 21.26 10.57
C THR A 633 -16.01 20.73 11.45
N SER A 634 -15.80 20.69 12.78
CA SER A 634 -16.76 20.25 13.80
C SER A 634 -17.27 18.82 13.67
N SER A 635 -16.76 18.05 12.72
CA SER A 635 -17.18 16.68 12.39
C SER A 635 -16.31 15.63 13.07
N PHE A 636 -16.09 15.75 14.39
CA PHE A 636 -15.27 14.80 15.13
C PHE A 636 -15.84 14.60 16.54
N CYS A 637 -15.75 13.37 17.01
CA CYS A 637 -16.22 13.00 18.35
C CYS A 637 -15.44 11.82 18.89
N ARG A 638 -15.00 11.89 20.14
CA ARG A 638 -14.54 10.75 20.93
C ARG A 638 -15.61 10.36 21.91
N THR A 639 -16.13 9.17 21.77
CA THR A 639 -17.18 8.67 22.65
C THR A 639 -16.65 8.28 24.03
N SER A 640 -17.56 8.19 24.97
CA SER A 640 -17.28 7.71 26.32
C SER A 640 -16.68 6.29 26.37
N SER A 641 -16.88 5.49 25.31
CA SER A 641 -16.28 4.16 25.13
C SER A 641 -14.86 4.19 24.55
N GLY A 642 -14.32 5.36 24.19
CA GLY A 642 -13.02 5.53 23.56
C GLY A 642 -13.03 5.38 22.03
N GLN A 643 -14.19 5.11 21.42
CA GLN A 643 -14.34 5.08 19.97
C GLN A 643 -14.22 6.50 19.41
N MET A 644 -13.39 6.68 18.37
CA MET A 644 -13.23 7.94 17.66
C MET A 644 -14.04 7.94 16.35
N TYR A 645 -14.63 9.08 16.04
CA TYR A 645 -15.41 9.34 14.84
C TYR A 645 -14.89 10.62 14.18
N PHE A 646 -14.60 10.55 12.88
CA PHE A 646 -14.19 11.68 12.07
C PHE A 646 -15.03 11.72 10.79
N GLY A 647 -15.82 12.77 10.64
CA GLY A 647 -16.68 12.99 9.47
C GLY A 647 -15.96 13.78 8.38
N GLY A 648 -16.28 13.43 7.15
CA GLY A 648 -15.73 14.09 5.96
C GLY A 648 -16.77 14.25 4.85
N ILE A 649 -16.30 14.24 3.62
CA ILE A 649 -17.15 14.44 2.43
C ILE A 649 -17.82 13.15 1.95
N ASN A 650 -17.38 11.98 2.41
CA ASN A 650 -17.88 10.68 1.98
C ASN A 650 -18.24 9.78 3.18
N GLY A 651 -18.83 10.37 4.23
CA GLY A 651 -19.26 9.67 5.44
C GLY A 651 -18.36 9.89 6.65
N ILE A 652 -18.33 8.92 7.54
CA ILE A 652 -17.61 8.95 8.81
C ILE A 652 -16.60 7.81 8.85
N THR A 653 -15.36 8.12 9.18
CA THR A 653 -14.36 7.12 9.58
C THR A 653 -14.39 6.94 11.09
N THR A 654 -14.44 5.70 11.55
CA THR A 654 -14.47 5.37 12.98
C THR A 654 -13.47 4.26 13.32
N PHE A 655 -12.82 4.40 14.47
CA PHE A 655 -11.82 3.44 14.95
C PHE A 655 -11.56 3.59 16.45
N ARG A 656 -10.93 2.58 17.04
CA ARG A 656 -10.34 2.64 18.38
C ARG A 656 -8.83 2.71 18.28
N PRO A 657 -8.19 3.78 18.75
CA PRO A 657 -6.72 3.93 18.67
C PRO A 657 -5.93 2.80 19.32
N GLU A 658 -6.48 2.21 20.38
CA GLU A 658 -5.86 1.12 21.12
C GLU A 658 -5.82 -0.20 20.35
N LEU A 659 -6.68 -0.37 19.35
CA LEU A 659 -6.79 -1.57 18.52
C LEU A 659 -6.05 -1.44 17.18
N LEU A 660 -5.45 -0.30 16.91
CA LEU A 660 -4.70 -0.10 15.66
C LEU A 660 -3.37 -0.85 15.74
N LEU A 661 -3.26 -1.89 14.94
CA LEU A 661 -2.03 -2.68 14.83
C LEU A 661 -1.01 -1.94 13.97
N ASP A 662 0.23 -1.92 14.42
CA ASP A 662 1.35 -1.47 13.61
C ASP A 662 1.67 -2.50 12.54
N ASN A 663 2.16 -2.04 11.39
CA ASN A 663 2.69 -2.94 10.38
C ASN A 663 4.08 -3.45 10.79
N PRO A 664 4.22 -4.72 11.23
CA PRO A 664 5.49 -5.27 11.66
C PRO A 664 6.41 -5.59 10.48
N TYR A 665 5.86 -5.64 9.27
CA TYR A 665 6.52 -6.18 8.11
C TYR A 665 7.48 -5.17 7.47
N THR A 666 8.75 -5.57 7.32
CA THR A 666 9.81 -4.78 6.69
C THR A 666 10.55 -5.65 5.67
N PRO A 667 9.95 -5.91 4.49
CA PRO A 667 10.58 -6.78 3.50
C PRO A 667 11.88 -6.19 2.96
N PRO A 668 12.81 -7.03 2.49
CA PRO A 668 14.02 -6.56 1.84
C PRO A 668 13.69 -5.81 0.55
N VAL A 669 14.55 -4.85 0.20
CA VAL A 669 14.49 -4.19 -1.10
C VAL A 669 15.04 -5.15 -2.16
N VAL A 670 14.37 -5.26 -3.30
CA VAL A 670 14.82 -6.02 -4.46
C VAL A 670 15.11 -5.06 -5.60
N ILE A 671 16.30 -5.17 -6.22
CA ILE A 671 16.61 -4.45 -7.45
C ILE A 671 15.95 -5.21 -8.60
N THR A 672 15.03 -4.57 -9.30
CA THR A 672 14.18 -5.24 -10.30
C THR A 672 14.57 -4.95 -11.75
N LYS A 673 15.19 -3.79 -11.98
CA LYS A 673 15.52 -3.39 -13.35
C LYS A 673 16.78 -2.53 -13.40
N LEU A 674 17.61 -2.81 -14.40
CA LEU A 674 18.71 -1.97 -14.82
C LEU A 674 18.39 -1.40 -16.21
N GLN A 675 18.53 -0.10 -16.38
CA GLN A 675 18.39 0.53 -17.68
C GLN A 675 19.71 1.22 -18.07
N LEU A 676 20.10 1.08 -19.33
CA LEU A 676 21.21 1.81 -19.94
C LEU A 676 20.65 2.74 -21.02
N PHE A 677 20.88 4.04 -20.91
CA PHE A 677 20.31 5.05 -21.84
C PHE A 677 18.78 4.89 -22.02
N ASN A 678 18.04 4.69 -20.91
CA ASN A 678 16.59 4.44 -20.87
C ASN A 678 16.11 3.15 -21.56
N LYS A 679 17.02 2.24 -21.94
CA LYS A 679 16.67 0.90 -22.45
C LYS A 679 16.94 -0.13 -21.35
N THR A 680 15.98 -1.01 -21.13
CA THR A 680 16.13 -2.10 -20.14
C THR A 680 17.21 -3.08 -20.58
N VAL A 681 18.16 -3.36 -19.69
CA VAL A 681 19.22 -4.36 -19.87
C VAL A 681 18.66 -5.71 -19.43
N ARG A 682 18.83 -6.72 -20.29
CA ARG A 682 18.41 -8.10 -20.03
C ARG A 682 19.62 -9.04 -19.97
N PRO A 683 19.48 -10.22 -19.34
CA PRO A 683 20.53 -11.23 -19.41
C PRO A 683 20.89 -11.60 -20.86
N ASP A 684 22.17 -11.72 -21.12
CA ASP A 684 22.75 -12.11 -22.42
C ASP A 684 22.38 -11.19 -23.59
N ASP A 685 22.03 -9.91 -23.32
CA ASP A 685 21.78 -8.92 -24.38
C ASP A 685 23.07 -8.34 -24.99
N GLU A 686 22.94 -7.50 -26.03
CA GLU A 686 24.06 -6.87 -26.73
C GLU A 686 24.91 -5.95 -25.83
N THR A 687 24.41 -5.51 -24.67
CA THR A 687 25.16 -4.65 -23.74
C THR A 687 26.27 -5.42 -23.05
N GLY A 688 26.09 -6.72 -22.84
CA GLY A 688 27.01 -7.62 -22.15
C GLY A 688 27.23 -7.27 -20.68
N ILE A 689 26.27 -6.55 -20.04
CA ILE A 689 26.36 -6.13 -18.64
C ILE A 689 25.87 -7.24 -17.73
N LEU A 690 24.75 -7.89 -18.10
CA LEU A 690 24.10 -8.91 -17.28
C LEU A 690 24.27 -10.29 -17.90
N THR A 691 24.74 -11.24 -17.09
CA THR A 691 24.74 -12.68 -17.43
C THR A 691 23.58 -13.40 -16.77
N LYS A 692 23.03 -12.79 -15.71
CA LYS A 692 21.87 -13.22 -14.93
C LYS A 692 20.93 -12.05 -14.76
N ASN A 693 19.67 -12.33 -14.36
CA ASN A 693 18.73 -11.28 -14.02
C ASN A 693 19.34 -10.36 -12.94
N ILE A 694 19.04 -9.06 -13.00
CA ILE A 694 19.62 -8.06 -12.10
C ILE A 694 19.35 -8.37 -10.61
N ASN A 695 18.21 -8.97 -10.32
CA ASN A 695 17.85 -9.39 -8.95
C ASN A 695 18.72 -10.53 -8.38
N GLU A 696 19.46 -11.27 -9.25
CA GLU A 696 20.42 -12.31 -8.94
C GLU A 696 21.88 -11.86 -9.07
N THR A 697 22.08 -10.61 -9.48
CA THR A 697 23.39 -10.06 -9.81
C THR A 697 23.94 -9.28 -8.63
N GLU A 698 25.10 -9.67 -8.11
CA GLU A 698 25.79 -8.98 -7.02
C GLU A 698 26.66 -7.83 -7.53
N SER A 699 27.22 -7.94 -8.75
CA SER A 699 28.08 -6.93 -9.34
C SER A 699 27.82 -6.73 -10.84
N ILE A 700 27.91 -5.49 -11.30
CA ILE A 700 27.83 -5.12 -12.71
C ILE A 700 29.11 -4.39 -13.14
N THR A 701 29.54 -4.63 -14.40
CA THR A 701 30.69 -3.96 -14.99
C THR A 701 30.24 -3.06 -16.13
N LEU A 702 30.45 -1.75 -15.98
CA LEU A 702 30.13 -0.75 -17.00
C LEU A 702 31.38 -0.38 -17.80
N LYS A 703 31.29 -0.38 -19.11
CA LYS A 703 32.33 0.11 -20.01
C LYS A 703 32.36 1.65 -19.96
N SER A 704 33.48 2.24 -20.21
CA SER A 704 33.69 3.69 -20.11
C SER A 704 32.74 4.57 -20.94
N TRP A 705 32.06 4.01 -21.94
CA TRP A 705 31.07 4.70 -22.76
C TRP A 705 29.64 4.50 -22.29
N GLN A 706 29.38 3.55 -21.35
CA GLN A 706 28.09 3.27 -20.77
C GLN A 706 27.84 4.22 -19.58
N THR A 707 27.73 5.50 -19.90
CA THR A 707 27.84 6.59 -18.91
C THR A 707 26.54 6.94 -18.17
N ALA A 708 25.39 6.53 -18.68
CA ALA A 708 24.10 6.86 -18.06
C ALA A 708 23.29 5.57 -17.83
N PHE A 709 23.00 5.28 -16.58
CA PHE A 709 22.20 4.13 -16.18
C PHE A 709 21.21 4.48 -15.09
N THR A 710 20.13 3.70 -15.01
CA THR A 710 19.07 3.84 -14.02
C THR A 710 18.85 2.50 -13.36
N ILE A 711 18.79 2.51 -12.03
CA ILE A 711 18.46 1.36 -11.19
C ILE A 711 17.03 1.54 -10.68
N GLU A 712 16.18 0.55 -10.91
CA GLU A 712 14.83 0.47 -10.35
C GLU A 712 14.82 -0.60 -9.25
N PHE A 713 14.15 -0.29 -8.14
CA PHE A 713 14.05 -1.18 -6.99
C PHE A 713 12.64 -1.13 -6.40
N VAL A 714 12.24 -2.23 -5.78
CA VAL A 714 10.92 -2.39 -5.16
C VAL A 714 11.03 -3.05 -3.79
N VAL A 715 9.94 -2.97 -3.05
CA VAL A 715 9.69 -3.74 -1.84
C VAL A 715 8.38 -4.47 -2.04
N SER A 716 8.38 -5.79 -2.03
CA SER A 716 7.16 -6.60 -2.14
C SER A 716 6.32 -6.45 -0.86
N ASN A 717 5.72 -5.27 -0.70
CA ASN A 717 4.84 -4.91 0.42
C ASN A 717 3.43 -4.63 -0.12
N TYR A 718 2.52 -5.58 0.13
CA TYR A 718 1.13 -5.51 -0.35
C TYR A 718 0.21 -4.78 0.61
N ILE A 719 0.63 -4.58 1.88
CA ILE A 719 -0.18 -3.92 2.91
C ILE A 719 -0.39 -2.45 2.59
N SER A 720 0.66 -1.73 2.19
CA SER A 720 0.62 -0.29 1.88
C SER A 720 1.74 0.08 0.91
N GLY A 721 1.87 -0.67 -0.19
CA GLY A 721 3.00 -0.60 -1.11
C GLY A 721 3.29 0.79 -1.68
N GLN A 722 2.27 1.63 -1.90
CA GLN A 722 2.45 2.97 -2.47
C GLN A 722 3.06 3.98 -1.49
N HIS A 723 3.14 3.68 -0.18
CA HIS A 723 3.62 4.59 0.86
C HIS A 723 4.94 4.16 1.50
N ASN A 724 5.70 3.30 0.82
CA ASN A 724 7.05 2.97 1.27
C ASN A 724 8.00 4.13 1.00
N THR A 725 8.86 4.43 1.98
CA THR A 725 9.94 5.40 1.83
C THR A 725 11.24 4.65 1.55
N PHE A 726 11.99 5.09 0.57
CA PHE A 726 13.30 4.52 0.25
C PHE A 726 14.42 5.46 0.66
N ALA A 727 15.57 4.90 1.03
CA ALA A 727 16.80 5.65 1.15
C ALA A 727 17.90 4.90 0.39
N TYR A 728 18.70 5.65 -0.37
CA TYR A 728 19.80 5.10 -1.14
C TYR A 728 21.09 5.90 -0.95
N LYS A 729 22.20 5.25 -1.23
CA LYS A 729 23.53 5.84 -1.21
C LYS A 729 24.45 5.05 -2.16
N LEU A 730 25.18 5.74 -2.99
CA LEU A 730 26.27 5.17 -3.78
C LEU A 730 27.59 5.43 -3.03
N GLU A 731 28.09 4.43 -2.29
CA GLU A 731 29.37 4.54 -1.59
C GLU A 731 30.51 4.69 -2.58
N GLY A 732 31.40 5.61 -2.28
CA GLY A 732 32.46 6.06 -3.19
C GLY A 732 32.10 7.28 -4.04
N TYR A 733 30.82 7.68 -4.06
CA TYR A 733 30.35 8.86 -4.79
C TYR A 733 29.49 9.80 -3.92
N ASP A 734 28.46 9.28 -3.24
CA ASP A 734 27.56 10.06 -2.39
C ASP A 734 28.13 10.23 -0.98
N LYS A 735 27.98 11.43 -0.40
CA LYS A 735 28.41 11.72 0.98
C LYS A 735 27.40 11.23 2.01
N GLU A 736 26.09 11.38 1.73
CA GLU A 736 24.98 11.13 2.64
C GLU A 736 23.93 10.21 2.01
N TRP A 737 22.97 9.75 2.82
CA TRP A 737 21.80 9.03 2.34
C TRP A 737 20.78 9.99 1.74
N TYR A 738 20.27 9.67 0.56
CA TYR A 738 19.18 10.38 -0.09
C TYR A 738 17.86 9.64 0.13
N TYR A 739 16.78 10.39 0.42
CA TYR A 739 15.47 9.84 0.72
C TYR A 739 14.49 10.07 -0.43
N LEU A 740 13.72 9.03 -0.77
CA LEU A 740 12.70 9.06 -1.81
C LEU A 740 11.36 8.62 -1.22
N THR A 741 10.30 9.41 -1.43
CA THR A 741 8.95 9.11 -0.95
C THR A 741 8.04 8.53 -2.02
N ASP A 742 8.20 8.94 -3.30
CA ASP A 742 7.29 8.55 -4.38
C ASP A 742 8.02 7.99 -5.61
N LYS A 743 9.33 7.81 -5.53
CA LYS A 743 10.16 7.31 -6.63
C LYS A 743 10.88 6.03 -6.25
N ARG A 744 11.02 5.12 -7.21
CA ARG A 744 11.67 3.81 -7.10
C ARG A 744 12.86 3.68 -8.03
N THR A 745 13.27 4.77 -8.63
CA THR A 745 14.34 4.80 -9.63
C THR A 745 15.39 5.81 -9.26
N VAL A 746 16.65 5.44 -9.45
CA VAL A 746 17.80 6.32 -9.26
C VAL A 746 18.66 6.26 -10.51
N SER A 747 18.98 7.42 -11.05
CA SER A 747 19.79 7.55 -12.26
C SER A 747 21.15 8.18 -11.93
N TYR A 748 22.19 7.59 -12.45
CA TYR A 748 23.54 8.13 -12.40
C TYR A 748 24.04 8.39 -13.81
N SER A 749 24.83 9.45 -13.96
CA SER A 749 25.47 9.78 -15.22
C SER A 749 26.94 10.18 -14.98
N ASN A 750 27.80 9.77 -15.93
CA ASN A 750 29.22 10.14 -15.96
C ASN A 750 29.98 9.82 -14.65
N LEU A 751 29.73 8.62 -14.08
CA LEU A 751 30.54 8.19 -12.94
C LEU A 751 32.02 8.06 -13.35
N PRO A 752 32.94 8.57 -12.52
CA PRO A 752 34.37 8.32 -12.71
C PRO A 752 34.69 6.82 -12.73
N GLN A 753 35.85 6.46 -13.28
CA GLN A 753 36.35 5.09 -13.17
C GLN A 753 36.56 4.72 -11.70
N GLY A 754 36.12 3.51 -11.31
CA GLY A 754 36.23 3.03 -9.93
C GLY A 754 35.24 1.95 -9.61
N THR A 755 35.29 1.47 -8.39
CA THR A 755 34.33 0.54 -7.81
C THR A 755 33.44 1.27 -6.82
N TYR A 756 32.13 1.10 -6.94
CA TYR A 756 31.11 1.74 -6.14
C TYR A 756 30.16 0.69 -5.57
N HIS A 757 29.58 0.96 -4.41
CA HIS A 757 28.55 0.12 -3.82
C HIS A 757 27.24 0.90 -3.74
N PHE A 758 26.26 0.51 -4.57
CA PHE A 758 24.92 1.05 -4.50
C PHE A 758 24.18 0.36 -3.36
N LEU A 759 23.82 1.13 -2.33
CA LEU A 759 23.07 0.69 -1.16
C LEU A 759 21.67 1.27 -1.20
N VAL A 760 20.66 0.43 -0.97
CA VAL A 760 19.27 0.87 -0.87
C VAL A 760 18.56 0.17 0.28
N LYS A 761 17.78 0.92 1.04
CA LYS A 761 16.94 0.44 2.13
C LYS A 761 15.56 1.07 2.06
N ALA A 762 14.57 0.44 2.69
CA ALA A 762 13.20 0.93 2.69
C ALA A 762 12.60 0.94 4.09
N ALA A 763 11.66 1.86 4.29
CA ALA A 763 10.74 1.86 5.42
C ALA A 763 9.33 1.57 4.93
N ASN A 764 8.57 0.82 5.73
CA ASN A 764 7.16 0.61 5.48
C ASN A 764 6.33 1.88 5.77
N SER A 765 5.03 1.85 5.50
CA SER A 765 4.09 2.96 5.75
C SER A 765 4.07 3.48 7.19
N ASP A 766 4.51 2.66 8.16
CA ASP A 766 4.57 3.01 9.57
C ASP A 766 5.95 3.58 9.97
N GLY A 767 6.85 3.79 8.99
CA GLY A 767 8.18 4.36 9.20
C GLY A 767 9.21 3.38 9.76
N LYS A 768 8.92 2.07 9.76
CA LYS A 768 9.86 1.05 10.23
C LYS A 768 10.81 0.65 9.10
N TRP A 769 12.10 0.96 9.28
CA TRP A 769 13.16 0.67 8.33
C TRP A 769 13.62 -0.80 8.39
N ASN A 770 13.97 -1.38 7.23
CA ASN A 770 14.70 -2.63 7.22
C ASN A 770 16.12 -2.41 7.75
N THR A 771 16.65 -3.43 8.41
CA THR A 771 17.94 -3.34 9.14
C THR A 771 19.14 -3.52 8.21
N VAL A 772 18.98 -4.27 7.13
CA VAL A 772 20.05 -4.59 6.18
C VAL A 772 19.73 -3.96 4.84
N PRO A 773 20.57 -3.06 4.32
CA PRO A 773 20.40 -2.52 2.97
C PRO A 773 20.72 -3.58 1.91
N THR A 774 20.03 -3.52 0.78
CA THR A 774 20.39 -4.27 -0.42
C THR A 774 21.56 -3.57 -1.11
N MET A 775 22.56 -4.34 -1.55
CA MET A 775 23.79 -3.84 -2.14
C MET A 775 23.95 -4.37 -3.58
N LEU A 776 24.41 -3.49 -4.47
CA LEU A 776 24.88 -3.83 -5.82
C LEU A 776 26.24 -3.19 -6.04
N GLU A 777 27.25 -4.00 -6.34
CA GLU A 777 28.57 -3.49 -6.72
C GLU A 777 28.57 -3.00 -8.19
N ILE A 778 29.11 -1.82 -8.42
CA ILE A 778 29.18 -1.19 -9.76
C ILE A 778 30.64 -0.87 -10.07
N ILE A 779 31.20 -1.56 -11.05
CA ILE A 779 32.57 -1.39 -11.52
C ILE A 779 32.55 -0.60 -12.81
N VAL A 780 33.12 0.61 -12.79
CA VAL A 780 33.27 1.45 -13.99
C VAL A 780 34.67 1.31 -14.53
N LEU A 781 34.82 0.73 -15.72
CA LEU A 781 36.12 0.50 -16.35
C LEU A 781 36.75 1.80 -16.84
N PRO A 782 38.10 1.94 -16.76
CA PRO A 782 38.80 3.09 -17.30
C PRO A 782 38.67 3.18 -18.82
N ILE A 783 38.75 4.38 -19.36
CA ILE A 783 38.81 4.61 -20.81
C ILE A 783 40.12 3.99 -21.30
N TRP A 784 40.09 3.17 -22.38
CA TRP A 784 41.22 2.38 -22.88
C TRP A 784 42.53 3.17 -23.00
N TYR A 785 42.46 4.42 -23.44
CA TYR A 785 43.63 5.27 -23.56
C TYR A 785 44.21 5.83 -22.24
N LYS A 786 43.49 5.69 -21.10
CA LYS A 786 43.97 6.01 -19.75
C LYS A 786 44.51 4.78 -19.00
N THR A 787 44.51 3.61 -19.61
CA THR A 787 45.07 2.40 -19.01
C THR A 787 46.63 2.48 -19.04
N TRP A 788 47.26 1.84 -18.04
CA TRP A 788 48.74 1.91 -17.92
C TRP A 788 49.45 1.40 -19.18
N TRP A 789 48.94 0.37 -19.82
CA TRP A 789 49.51 -0.19 -21.06
C TRP A 789 49.34 0.76 -22.28
N ALA A 790 48.21 1.45 -22.38
CA ALA A 790 47.98 2.43 -23.41
C ALA A 790 48.89 3.66 -23.22
N ILE A 791 49.07 4.13 -21.99
CA ILE A 791 50.00 5.20 -21.66
C ILE A 791 51.42 4.79 -22.01
N MET A 792 51.82 3.52 -21.77
CA MET A 792 53.16 3.02 -22.14
C MET A 792 53.31 2.95 -23.67
N ILE A 793 52.26 2.57 -24.41
CA ILE A 793 52.31 2.59 -25.91
C ILE A 793 52.44 4.03 -26.41
N PHE A 794 51.65 4.97 -25.85
CA PHE A 794 51.77 6.37 -26.25
C PHE A 794 53.15 6.93 -25.92
N LEU A 795 53.71 6.58 -24.74
CA LEU A 795 55.05 6.99 -24.36
C LEU A 795 56.13 6.41 -25.29
N ALA A 796 56.00 5.13 -25.63
CA ALA A 796 56.89 4.45 -26.59
C ALA A 796 56.78 5.03 -28.00
N THR A 797 55.56 5.30 -28.47
CA THR A 797 55.37 5.97 -29.80
C THR A 797 55.89 7.41 -29.78
N PHE A 798 55.74 8.13 -28.65
CA PHE A 798 56.25 9.47 -28.51
C PHE A 798 57.79 9.49 -28.49
N ILE A 799 58.42 8.56 -27.75
CA ILE A 799 59.89 8.38 -27.75
C ILE A 799 60.36 7.95 -29.16
N GLY A 800 59.64 7.02 -29.81
CA GLY A 800 59.95 6.63 -31.17
C GLY A 800 59.85 7.80 -32.16
N PHE A 801 58.85 8.65 -32.00
CA PHE A 801 58.72 9.86 -32.84
C PHE A 801 59.85 10.85 -32.59
N ILE A 802 60.20 11.09 -31.34
CA ILE A 802 61.36 11.99 -31.00
C ILE A 802 62.63 11.41 -31.57
N THR A 803 62.89 10.10 -31.42
CA THR A 803 64.08 9.47 -31.99
C THR A 803 64.12 9.52 -33.52
N PHE A 804 62.92 9.34 -34.15
CA PHE A 804 62.80 9.50 -35.61
C PHE A 804 63.11 10.94 -36.07
N VAL A 805 62.53 11.93 -35.41
CA VAL A 805 62.80 13.36 -35.71
C VAL A 805 64.23 13.71 -35.46
N PHE A 806 64.83 13.25 -34.35
CA PHE A 806 66.24 13.48 -34.08
C PHE A 806 67.14 12.82 -35.14
N ARG A 807 66.84 11.59 -35.53
CA ARG A 807 67.55 10.85 -36.56
C ARG A 807 67.40 11.49 -37.94
N PHE A 808 66.23 12.02 -38.27
CA PHE A 808 65.94 12.76 -39.48
C PHE A 808 66.77 14.05 -39.58
N PHE A 809 66.81 14.85 -38.50
CA PHE A 809 67.60 16.04 -38.45
C PHE A 809 69.11 15.74 -38.45
N TRP A 810 69.50 14.67 -37.77
CA TRP A 810 70.89 14.22 -37.76
C TRP A 810 71.30 13.74 -39.14
N MET A 811 70.51 12.95 -39.85
CA MET A 811 70.74 12.52 -41.23
C MET A 811 70.80 13.70 -42.20
N ARG A 812 69.92 14.68 -42.03
CA ARG A 812 69.90 15.89 -42.85
C ARG A 812 71.19 16.69 -42.63
N LYS A 813 71.59 16.83 -41.38
CA LYS A 813 72.84 17.53 -41.02
C LYS A 813 74.10 16.77 -41.51
N SER A 814 74.08 15.43 -41.46
CA SER A 814 75.17 14.64 -42.00
C SER A 814 75.26 14.73 -43.52
N MET A 815 74.12 14.74 -44.24
CA MET A 815 74.07 14.95 -45.70
C MET A 815 74.49 16.37 -46.09
N GLU A 816 74.13 17.37 -45.33
CA GLU A 816 74.61 18.75 -45.55
C GLU A 816 76.15 18.86 -45.32
N ALA A 817 76.64 18.14 -44.30
CA ALA A 817 78.09 18.07 -44.05
C ALA A 817 78.89 17.29 -45.16
N GLU A 818 78.25 16.23 -45.68
CA GLU A 818 78.80 15.43 -46.80
C GLU A 818 78.81 16.21 -48.12
N LEU A 819 77.76 16.97 -48.40
CA LEU A 819 77.65 17.90 -49.52
C LEU A 819 78.67 19.06 -49.41
N GLU A 820 78.93 19.56 -48.18
CA GLU A 820 79.89 20.59 -47.94
C GLU A 820 81.32 20.07 -48.09
N LEU A 821 81.57 18.81 -47.74
CA LEU A 821 82.84 18.12 -48.00
C LEU A 821 83.07 17.91 -49.51
N GLU A 822 82.09 17.37 -50.26
CA GLU A 822 82.14 17.21 -51.72
C GLU A 822 82.35 18.59 -52.37
N ARG A 823 81.73 19.60 -51.93
CA ARG A 823 81.90 20.97 -52.41
C ARG A 823 83.37 21.46 -52.28
N ARG A 824 83.94 21.27 -51.06
CA ARG A 824 85.31 21.58 -50.71
C ARG A 824 86.31 20.74 -51.59
N ASP A 825 86.03 19.45 -51.72
CA ASP A 825 86.87 18.60 -52.59
C ASP A 825 86.78 19.02 -54.07
N LYS A 826 85.65 19.45 -54.60
CA LYS A 826 85.50 20.01 -55.93
C LYS A 826 86.28 21.36 -56.10
N GLU A 827 86.14 22.25 -55.09
CA GLU A 827 86.84 23.51 -55.07
C GLU A 827 88.32 23.28 -54.92
N HIS A 828 88.80 22.31 -54.14
CA HIS A 828 90.22 21.96 -54.06
C HIS A 828 90.74 21.31 -55.36
N GLN A 829 89.94 20.51 -56.06
CA GLN A 829 90.26 19.96 -57.39
C GLN A 829 90.29 21.06 -58.42
N GLU A 830 89.43 22.04 -58.40
CA GLU A 830 89.41 23.15 -59.31
C GLU A 830 90.68 24.06 -59.06
N GLU A 831 91.05 24.27 -57.80
CA GLU A 831 92.31 25.00 -57.45
C GLU A 831 93.55 24.23 -57.97
N ILE A 832 93.57 22.90 -57.76
CA ILE A 832 94.65 22.05 -58.34
C ILE A 832 94.70 22.10 -59.83
N ASN A 833 93.53 22.08 -60.49
CA ASN A 833 93.48 22.20 -61.97
C ASN A 833 93.91 23.62 -62.41
N GLN A 834 93.52 24.65 -61.74
CA GLN A 834 94.01 26.03 -62.03
C GLN A 834 95.53 26.17 -61.80
N MET A 835 96.06 25.57 -60.66
CA MET A 835 97.50 25.50 -60.49
C MET A 835 98.24 24.70 -61.62
N LYS A 836 97.69 23.57 -62.01
CA LYS A 836 98.25 22.83 -63.15
C LYS A 836 98.16 23.63 -64.44
N MET A 837 97.02 24.32 -64.67
CA MET A 837 96.90 25.23 -65.79
C MET A 837 97.85 26.35 -65.77
N ARG A 838 98.03 27.00 -64.61
CA ARG A 838 99.06 28.04 -64.41
C ARG A 838 100.47 27.47 -64.62
N PHE A 839 100.76 26.29 -64.07
CA PHE A 839 101.96 25.57 -64.28
C PHE A 839 102.25 25.27 -65.74
N PHE A 840 101.24 24.76 -66.46
CA PHE A 840 101.40 24.53 -67.91
C PHE A 840 101.56 25.82 -68.72
N ILE A 841 100.85 26.88 -68.33
CA ILE A 841 101.01 28.22 -68.99
C ILE A 841 102.40 28.78 -68.70
N ASN A 842 102.97 28.69 -67.50
CA ASN A 842 104.28 29.13 -67.21
C ASN A 842 105.35 28.31 -67.85
N ILE A 843 105.24 26.99 -67.98
CA ILE A 843 106.16 26.13 -68.75
C ILE A 843 106.11 26.45 -70.20
N SER A 844 104.92 26.74 -70.72
CA SER A 844 104.82 27.15 -72.20
C SER A 844 105.41 28.49 -72.44
N HIS A 845 105.47 29.41 -71.44
CA HIS A 845 106.12 30.69 -71.57
C HIS A 845 107.64 30.54 -71.49
N GLU A 846 108.14 29.71 -70.52
CA GLU A 846 109.60 29.50 -70.39
C GLU A 846 110.23 28.65 -71.54
N LEU A 847 109.42 27.79 -72.16
CA LEU A 847 109.90 27.06 -73.34
C LEU A 847 109.88 27.88 -74.66
N ARG A 848 109.28 29.06 -74.65
CA ARG A 848 109.19 29.93 -75.82
C ARG A 848 110.35 30.91 -75.96
N THR A 849 111.17 31.06 -74.85
CA THR A 849 112.28 32.05 -74.82
C THR A 849 113.64 31.58 -75.35
N PRO A 850 113.88 30.32 -75.55
CA PRO A 850 115.12 29.94 -76.15
C PRO A 850 115.20 29.62 -77.69
N LEU A 851 113.97 29.95 -78.38
CA LEU A 851 114.05 29.72 -79.88
C LEU A 851 113.56 30.95 -80.65
N THR A 852 114.27 32.09 -80.39
CA THR A 852 114.44 33.19 -81.36
C THR A 852 115.91 33.82 -81.25
#